data_22deba6ad5ae3583742783445b32ef51
#
_entry.id   22deba6ad5ae3583742783445b32ef51
#
_cell.length_a   1.000
_cell.length_b   1.000
_cell.length_c   1.000
_cell.angle_alpha   90.00
_cell.angle_beta   90.00
_cell.angle_gamma   90.00
#
_symmetry.space_group_name_H-M   'P 1'
#
loop_
_entity.id
_entity.type
_entity.pdbx_description
1 polymer ?
#
loop_
_entity_poly.entity_id
_entity_poly.type
_entity_poly.pdbx_seq_one_letter_code
_entity_poly.pdbx_strand_id
1 'polypeptide(L)'
;MRKLTYLAVFAALVLLALPVAGYLLLRGSLPQLDGDLRESGLEKAVRITRDARGVPTLAAANRLDLAYATGFVHAQDRYFQMDLARRHAAGELAELFGRVALDEDRKTRLFRFRSLARAVVAAAPARQRAVLGAYARGANAGLASLSSRPWEYWLLRQRPAPWQPEDTVLVEYAMWWDLQANGFPREILRREINARLGGADCSGGWKCALAFFYPSGTRWDAPATRADMAPAAATVSVPDAAVLNVRGGPQSQGPAAPATRTSAAGSNNWAVAGRLSASGAALIANDMHLGLRVPPVWYHARLLTQGSASEPALDLNGVTLPGTPLLVAGSNHHIAWGFTNSYGTWLDVEQLPCAALSEHVLLTPAGTVPLTVVREEIRVHGGAPVVLEVASAPEGLLLRADPTQHSCWFGSWLAQLPAATNMNLMELENVHSVEEALALAPEIGIPHQNAVIGDERGHIAWTIFGRIPAGGGPGRERGALPWTTAIDHPRLLDPPLGRLWTANAQVTTDERELRLIGGNLAALGAEYNLGARAGQIRDDLLALHDKLTPADMLRIQLDDRAVFLAPWRTLLLSLLDAESLRGHPKRAEFRSLVERWKAEASVDSVGYRLVRAYHDRTQQSVWQTLLRALELHTDHPAPPEQFEGPLWQLVTAQPLHLLSQEYPNWPEFLRAQVDATIGELESSCVLLARCTWGAREVVRVRHPLSRALPWLSSLLDMPELQLPGDHDMPRVQDGAVFGASERFAVSPGRESEGYLTIPGGQSGHPLSPYYRAGYMAWARGETLPFLPGPP
;
A
#
# COMPACT_ATOMS: atom_id res chain seq x y z
N MET A 1 -54.06 -30.02 -21.46
CA MET A 1 -53.52 -30.36 -20.15
C MET A 1 -52.22 -31.19 -20.24
N ARG A 2 -52.14 -32.36 -20.87
CA ARG A 2 -50.87 -33.16 -20.96
C ARG A 2 -49.63 -32.42 -21.48
N LYS A 3 -49.73 -31.58 -22.53
CA LYS A 3 -48.59 -30.82 -23.06
C LYS A 3 -48.08 -29.76 -22.09
N LEU A 4 -48.93 -29.11 -21.31
CA LEU A 4 -48.55 -28.17 -20.27
C LEU A 4 -47.84 -28.87 -19.10
N THR A 5 -48.30 -30.07 -18.74
CA THR A 5 -47.67 -30.89 -17.70
C THR A 5 -46.25 -31.33 -18.10
N TYR A 6 -46.07 -31.77 -19.36
CA TYR A 6 -44.74 -32.11 -19.88
C TYR A 6 -43.80 -30.90 -19.94
N LEU A 7 -44.32 -29.73 -20.32
CA LEU A 7 -43.54 -28.48 -20.32
C LEU A 7 -43.15 -28.07 -18.91
N ALA A 8 -44.06 -28.18 -17.94
CA ALA A 8 -43.78 -27.87 -16.54
C ALA A 8 -42.76 -28.85 -15.92
N VAL A 9 -42.86 -30.15 -16.20
CA VAL A 9 -41.89 -31.16 -15.76
C VAL A 9 -40.54 -30.94 -16.42
N PHE A 10 -40.49 -30.62 -17.72
CA PHE A 10 -39.22 -30.29 -18.39
C PHE A 10 -38.59 -29.04 -17.81
N ALA A 11 -39.37 -27.97 -17.59
CA ALA A 11 -38.87 -26.75 -16.95
C ALA A 11 -38.33 -27.00 -15.53
N ALA A 12 -39.04 -27.84 -14.73
CA ALA A 12 -38.58 -28.23 -13.40
C ALA A 12 -37.28 -29.03 -13.44
N LEU A 13 -37.14 -29.97 -14.38
CA LEU A 13 -35.92 -30.73 -14.59
C LEU A 13 -34.76 -29.86 -15.03
N VAL A 14 -34.99 -28.88 -15.92
CA VAL A 14 -33.97 -27.91 -16.32
C VAL A 14 -33.57 -27.01 -15.14
N LEU A 15 -34.54 -26.54 -14.37
CA LEU A 15 -34.28 -25.73 -13.17
C LEU A 15 -33.48 -26.48 -12.08
N LEU A 16 -33.64 -27.81 -12.02
CA LEU A 16 -32.87 -28.66 -11.11
C LEU A 16 -31.47 -29.01 -11.67
N ALA A 17 -31.41 -29.26 -13.00
CA ALA A 17 -30.16 -29.65 -13.67
C ALA A 17 -29.15 -28.51 -13.75
N LEU A 18 -29.57 -27.25 -13.92
CA LEU A 18 -28.67 -26.09 -14.01
C LEU A 18 -27.84 -25.84 -12.74
N PRO A 19 -28.42 -25.81 -11.52
CA PRO A 19 -27.64 -25.69 -10.28
C PRO A 19 -26.68 -26.86 -10.06
N VAL A 20 -27.13 -28.10 -10.39
CA VAL A 20 -26.25 -29.28 -10.27
C VAL A 20 -25.09 -29.21 -11.24
N ALA A 21 -25.31 -28.84 -12.50
CA ALA A 21 -24.26 -28.66 -13.48
C ALA A 21 -23.32 -27.53 -13.06
N GLY A 22 -23.85 -26.40 -12.57
CA GLY A 22 -23.08 -25.28 -12.02
C GLY A 22 -22.20 -25.72 -10.85
N TYR A 23 -22.75 -26.49 -9.91
CA TYR A 23 -21.99 -27.03 -8.77
C TYR A 23 -20.86 -27.98 -9.22
N LEU A 24 -21.15 -28.89 -10.16
CA LEU A 24 -20.14 -29.81 -10.69
C LEU A 24 -19.00 -29.09 -11.44
N LEU A 25 -19.34 -28.03 -12.20
CA LEU A 25 -18.35 -27.19 -12.86
C LEU A 25 -17.48 -26.42 -11.84
N LEU A 26 -18.10 -25.85 -10.83
CA LEU A 26 -17.38 -25.20 -9.72
C LEU A 26 -16.48 -26.21 -9.02
N ARG A 27 -17.00 -27.37 -8.66
CA ARG A 27 -16.22 -28.41 -7.98
C ARG A 27 -15.05 -28.90 -8.83
N GLY A 28 -15.19 -28.93 -10.15
CA GLY A 28 -14.13 -29.34 -11.09
C GLY A 28 -12.92 -28.39 -11.11
N SER A 29 -13.08 -27.13 -10.63
CA SER A 29 -11.96 -26.19 -10.49
C SER A 29 -11.30 -26.20 -9.11
N LEU A 30 -11.72 -27.10 -8.20
CA LEU A 30 -10.98 -27.36 -6.96
C LEU A 30 -9.71 -28.16 -7.25
N PRO A 31 -8.57 -27.85 -6.58
CA PRO A 31 -7.35 -28.63 -6.72
C PRO A 31 -7.50 -30.02 -6.09
N GLN A 32 -6.76 -31.00 -6.63
CA GLN A 32 -6.47 -32.24 -5.94
C GLN A 32 -5.47 -31.94 -4.81
N LEU A 33 -5.84 -32.25 -3.57
CA LEU A 33 -5.01 -31.98 -2.38
C LEU A 33 -4.28 -33.22 -1.86
N ASP A 34 -4.77 -34.42 -2.21
CA ASP A 34 -4.24 -35.70 -1.74
C ASP A 34 -3.86 -36.61 -2.91
N GLY A 35 -2.87 -37.46 -2.68
CA GLY A 35 -2.39 -38.44 -3.64
C GLY A 35 -1.18 -37.99 -4.45
N ASP A 36 -0.89 -38.73 -5.52
CA ASP A 36 0.27 -38.51 -6.36
C ASP A 36 -0.13 -37.90 -7.71
N LEU A 37 0.63 -36.91 -8.16
CA LEU A 37 0.54 -36.31 -9.49
C LEU A 37 1.86 -36.54 -10.23
N ARG A 38 1.79 -36.83 -11.53
CA ARG A 38 2.97 -37.02 -12.38
C ARG A 38 3.17 -35.81 -13.27
N GLU A 39 4.29 -35.12 -13.04
CA GLU A 39 4.63 -33.88 -13.77
C GLU A 39 6.01 -34.04 -14.44
N SER A 40 6.06 -33.80 -15.73
CA SER A 40 7.31 -33.93 -16.52
C SER A 40 8.29 -32.77 -16.32
N GLY A 41 7.88 -31.71 -15.65
CA GLY A 41 8.69 -30.50 -15.42
C GLY A 41 9.57 -30.54 -14.18
N LEU A 42 9.50 -31.59 -13.37
CA LEU A 42 10.30 -31.81 -12.16
C LEU A 42 11.52 -32.71 -12.49
N GLU A 43 12.66 -32.40 -11.89
CA GLU A 43 13.83 -33.26 -11.89
C GLU A 43 13.71 -34.36 -10.84
N LYS A 44 13.17 -34.03 -9.67
CA LYS A 44 12.93 -34.95 -8.56
C LYS A 44 11.55 -34.74 -7.95
N ALA A 45 11.07 -35.73 -7.21
CA ALA A 45 9.80 -35.66 -6.52
C ALA A 45 9.75 -34.50 -5.51
N VAL A 46 8.63 -33.80 -5.48
CA VAL A 46 8.32 -32.75 -4.50
C VAL A 46 7.18 -33.20 -3.63
N ARG A 47 7.30 -33.02 -2.33
CA ARG A 47 6.22 -33.25 -1.36
C ARG A 47 5.54 -31.91 -1.04
N ILE A 48 4.22 -31.87 -1.18
CA ILE A 48 3.37 -30.74 -0.78
C ILE A 48 2.45 -31.22 0.33
N THR A 49 2.57 -30.64 1.53
CA THR A 49 1.64 -30.89 2.64
C THR A 49 0.94 -29.60 3.00
N ARG A 50 -0.29 -29.68 3.49
CA ARG A 50 -1.07 -28.54 3.92
C ARG A 50 -1.54 -28.70 5.37
N ASP A 51 -1.40 -27.66 6.18
CA ASP A 51 -1.96 -27.64 7.53
C ASP A 51 -3.50 -27.49 7.51
N ALA A 52 -4.11 -27.50 8.69
CA ALA A 52 -5.56 -27.34 8.86
C ALA A 52 -6.12 -26.01 8.29
N ARG A 53 -5.26 -25.01 8.02
CA ARG A 53 -5.63 -23.74 7.40
C ARG A 53 -5.36 -23.71 5.89
N GLY A 54 -4.81 -24.80 5.36
CA GLY A 54 -4.41 -24.91 3.96
C GLY A 54 -3.06 -24.27 3.65
N VAL A 55 -2.28 -23.87 4.64
CA VAL A 55 -0.94 -23.34 4.44
C VAL A 55 -0.01 -24.45 3.96
N PRO A 56 0.59 -24.34 2.74
CA PRO A 56 1.42 -25.39 2.21
C PRO A 56 2.85 -25.33 2.76
N THR A 57 3.40 -26.54 2.98
CA THR A 57 4.84 -26.78 3.08
C THR A 57 5.29 -27.49 1.82
N LEU A 58 6.18 -26.87 1.06
CA LEU A 58 6.75 -27.42 -0.19
C LEU A 58 8.15 -27.93 0.09
N ALA A 59 8.38 -29.23 -0.02
CA ALA A 59 9.68 -29.85 0.19
C ALA A 59 10.21 -30.41 -1.12
N ALA A 60 11.24 -29.80 -1.66
CA ALA A 60 11.90 -30.14 -2.91
C ALA A 60 13.36 -30.56 -2.70
N ALA A 61 13.97 -31.19 -3.71
CA ALA A 61 15.37 -31.54 -3.66
C ALA A 61 16.31 -30.39 -4.04
N ASN A 62 15.84 -29.44 -4.88
CA ASN A 62 16.62 -28.32 -5.40
C ASN A 62 15.74 -27.09 -5.58
N ARG A 63 16.38 -25.94 -5.87
CA ARG A 63 15.67 -24.64 -6.00
C ARG A 63 14.76 -24.56 -7.22
N LEU A 64 15.04 -25.27 -8.31
CA LEU A 64 14.21 -25.26 -9.52
C LEU A 64 12.94 -26.06 -9.32
N ASP A 65 13.03 -27.26 -8.72
CA ASP A 65 11.84 -28.03 -8.36
C ASP A 65 10.97 -27.31 -7.33
N LEU A 66 11.60 -26.57 -6.39
CA LEU A 66 10.88 -25.72 -5.44
C LEU A 66 10.13 -24.57 -6.15
N ALA A 67 10.77 -23.91 -7.13
CA ALA A 67 10.12 -22.86 -7.93
C ALA A 67 8.94 -23.40 -8.74
N TYR A 68 9.12 -24.59 -9.34
CA TYR A 68 8.05 -25.29 -10.04
C TYR A 68 6.86 -25.56 -9.10
N ALA A 69 7.12 -26.14 -7.93
CA ALA A 69 6.09 -26.47 -6.95
C ALA A 69 5.39 -25.20 -6.42
N THR A 70 6.13 -24.11 -6.22
CA THR A 70 5.54 -22.81 -5.80
C THR A 70 4.57 -22.29 -6.86
N GLY A 71 4.99 -22.31 -8.15
CA GLY A 71 4.11 -21.94 -9.26
C GLY A 71 2.88 -22.82 -9.36
N PHE A 72 3.06 -24.13 -9.16
CA PHE A 72 2.01 -25.13 -9.19
C PHE A 72 0.91 -24.84 -8.15
N VAL A 73 1.27 -24.67 -6.87
CA VAL A 73 0.29 -24.41 -5.82
C VAL A 73 -0.34 -23.02 -5.93
N HIS A 74 0.43 -22.00 -6.32
CA HIS A 74 -0.12 -20.68 -6.57
C HIS A 74 -1.20 -20.73 -7.66
N ALA A 75 -0.95 -21.44 -8.75
CA ALA A 75 -1.92 -21.57 -9.84
C ALA A 75 -3.14 -22.40 -9.45
N GLN A 76 -2.97 -23.50 -8.72
CA GLN A 76 -4.09 -24.28 -8.21
C GLN A 76 -5.02 -23.45 -7.32
N ASP A 77 -4.44 -22.62 -6.45
CA ASP A 77 -5.21 -21.87 -5.44
C ASP A 77 -5.66 -20.48 -5.90
N ARG A 78 -4.85 -19.81 -6.78
CA ARG A 78 -4.91 -18.35 -6.97
C ARG A 78 -4.78 -17.87 -8.43
N TYR A 79 -4.93 -18.73 -9.44
CA TYR A 79 -4.61 -18.35 -10.83
C TYR A 79 -5.33 -17.09 -11.31
N PHE A 80 -6.61 -16.91 -10.98
CA PHE A 80 -7.35 -15.70 -11.37
C PHE A 80 -6.75 -14.43 -10.74
N GLN A 81 -6.34 -14.48 -9.46
CA GLN A 81 -5.65 -13.37 -8.80
C GLN A 81 -4.32 -13.04 -9.50
N MET A 82 -3.54 -14.06 -9.83
CA MET A 82 -2.28 -13.91 -10.58
C MET A 82 -2.52 -13.26 -11.94
N ASP A 83 -3.52 -13.73 -12.68
CA ASP A 83 -3.89 -13.19 -14.00
C ASP A 83 -4.36 -11.73 -13.92
N LEU A 84 -5.13 -11.38 -12.88
CA LEU A 84 -5.53 -9.98 -12.65
C LEU A 84 -4.31 -9.08 -12.38
N ALA A 85 -3.37 -9.51 -11.55
CA ALA A 85 -2.18 -8.72 -11.21
C ALA A 85 -1.31 -8.43 -12.45
N ARG A 86 -0.95 -9.47 -13.24
CA ARG A 86 -0.17 -9.26 -14.46
C ARG A 86 -0.89 -8.41 -15.49
N ARG A 87 -2.23 -8.57 -15.64
CA ARG A 87 -3.03 -7.79 -16.59
C ARG A 87 -3.20 -6.34 -16.15
N HIS A 88 -3.36 -6.11 -14.85
CA HIS A 88 -3.41 -4.75 -14.32
C HIS A 88 -2.11 -3.99 -14.67
N ALA A 89 -0.96 -4.54 -14.31
CA ALA A 89 0.32 -3.91 -14.65
C ALA A 89 0.52 -3.73 -16.18
N ALA A 90 0.12 -4.73 -16.98
CA ALA A 90 0.29 -4.66 -18.42
C ALA A 90 -0.75 -3.79 -19.14
N GLY A 91 -1.81 -3.31 -18.46
CA GLY A 91 -2.96 -2.63 -19.10
C GLY A 91 -3.73 -3.57 -20.03
N GLU A 92 -4.10 -4.77 -19.55
CA GLU A 92 -4.75 -5.85 -20.30
C GLU A 92 -6.03 -6.35 -19.63
N LEU A 93 -6.59 -5.60 -18.67
CA LEU A 93 -7.84 -5.96 -17.98
C LEU A 93 -9.05 -5.94 -18.93
N ALA A 94 -9.04 -5.05 -19.92
CA ALA A 94 -10.12 -4.95 -20.90
C ALA A 94 -10.25 -6.21 -21.78
N GLU A 95 -9.20 -7.04 -21.88
CA GLU A 95 -9.30 -8.35 -22.53
C GLU A 95 -10.24 -9.31 -21.77
N LEU A 96 -10.39 -9.14 -20.43
CA LEU A 96 -11.30 -9.92 -19.61
C LEU A 96 -12.66 -9.24 -19.41
N PHE A 97 -12.65 -7.95 -19.12
CA PHE A 97 -13.82 -7.21 -18.61
C PHE A 97 -14.46 -6.29 -19.67
N GLY A 98 -13.87 -6.18 -20.85
CA GLY A 98 -14.37 -5.29 -21.90
C GLY A 98 -14.15 -3.80 -21.56
N ARG A 99 -15.02 -2.95 -22.10
CA ARG A 99 -14.87 -1.48 -22.03
C ARG A 99 -14.83 -0.90 -20.63
N VAL A 100 -15.37 -1.57 -19.63
CA VAL A 100 -15.41 -1.07 -18.24
C VAL A 100 -14.01 -0.94 -17.63
N ALA A 101 -13.05 -1.72 -18.12
CA ALA A 101 -11.66 -1.68 -17.65
C ALA A 101 -10.73 -0.80 -18.54
N LEU A 102 -11.24 -0.25 -19.64
CA LEU A 102 -10.41 0.42 -20.64
C LEU A 102 -9.69 1.67 -20.10
N ASP A 103 -10.34 2.44 -19.25
CA ASP A 103 -9.72 3.66 -18.71
C ASP A 103 -8.59 3.33 -17.74
N GLU A 104 -8.70 2.23 -16.99
CA GLU A 104 -7.61 1.73 -16.16
C GLU A 104 -6.45 1.19 -17.02
N ASP A 105 -6.77 0.41 -18.04
CA ASP A 105 -5.75 -0.09 -18.97
C ASP A 105 -5.00 1.04 -19.67
N ARG A 106 -5.68 2.12 -20.04
CA ARG A 106 -5.01 3.31 -20.62
C ARG A 106 -3.97 3.91 -19.70
N LYS A 107 -4.26 4.01 -18.39
CA LYS A 107 -3.32 4.57 -17.40
C LYS A 107 -2.07 3.71 -17.26
N THR A 108 -2.23 2.41 -17.07
CA THR A 108 -1.10 1.49 -16.86
C THR A 108 -0.32 1.22 -18.15
N ARG A 109 -1.00 1.15 -19.31
CA ARG A 109 -0.39 0.92 -20.62
C ARG A 109 0.58 2.03 -21.04
N LEU A 110 0.37 3.27 -20.57
CA LEU A 110 1.31 4.38 -20.79
C LEU A 110 2.74 4.02 -20.37
N PHE A 111 2.90 3.22 -19.31
CA PHE A 111 4.20 2.85 -18.77
C PHE A 111 4.83 1.64 -19.44
N ARG A 112 4.10 0.92 -20.30
CA ARG A 112 4.57 -0.19 -21.13
C ARG A 112 5.27 -1.30 -20.33
N PHE A 113 4.77 -1.60 -19.13
CA PHE A 113 5.39 -2.55 -18.20
C PHE A 113 5.60 -3.95 -18.78
N ARG A 114 4.76 -4.42 -19.72
CA ARG A 114 5.01 -5.70 -20.39
C ARG A 114 6.31 -5.70 -21.19
N SER A 115 6.64 -4.62 -21.87
CA SER A 115 7.90 -4.47 -22.60
C SER A 115 9.09 -4.40 -21.66
N LEU A 116 8.93 -3.68 -20.55
CA LEU A 116 9.94 -3.58 -19.48
C LEU A 116 10.17 -4.93 -18.81
N ALA A 117 9.10 -5.67 -18.49
CA ALA A 117 9.20 -7.00 -17.87
C ALA A 117 9.98 -7.99 -18.75
N ARG A 118 9.78 -7.96 -20.07
CA ARG A 118 10.59 -8.74 -21.01
C ARG A 118 12.05 -8.34 -20.98
N ALA A 119 12.34 -7.04 -20.93
CA ALA A 119 13.72 -6.54 -20.84
C ALA A 119 14.39 -6.99 -19.52
N VAL A 120 13.67 -6.94 -18.40
CA VAL A 120 14.15 -7.42 -17.09
C VAL A 120 14.51 -8.91 -17.16
N VAL A 121 13.61 -9.75 -17.69
CA VAL A 121 13.87 -11.20 -17.83
C VAL A 121 15.05 -11.46 -18.76
N ALA A 122 15.17 -10.72 -19.87
CA ALA A 122 16.28 -10.87 -20.81
C ALA A 122 17.64 -10.53 -20.18
N ALA A 123 17.66 -9.50 -19.31
CA ALA A 123 18.85 -9.03 -18.61
C ALA A 123 19.20 -9.86 -17.36
N ALA A 124 18.25 -10.65 -16.83
CA ALA A 124 18.43 -11.40 -15.60
C ALA A 124 19.57 -12.45 -15.73
N PRO A 125 20.29 -12.75 -14.63
CA PRO A 125 21.27 -13.85 -14.58
C PRO A 125 20.66 -15.20 -14.98
N ALA A 126 21.48 -16.10 -15.54
CA ALA A 126 21.00 -17.41 -16.00
C ALA A 126 20.25 -18.22 -14.92
N ARG A 127 20.74 -18.18 -13.66
CA ARG A 127 20.09 -18.82 -12.50
C ARG A 127 18.69 -18.27 -12.28
N GLN A 128 18.53 -16.96 -12.28
CA GLN A 128 17.21 -16.31 -12.08
C GLN A 128 16.26 -16.61 -13.23
N ARG A 129 16.74 -16.58 -14.49
CA ARG A 129 15.92 -16.99 -15.64
C ARG A 129 15.44 -18.44 -15.53
N ALA A 130 16.31 -19.34 -15.04
CA ALA A 130 15.94 -20.74 -14.83
C ALA A 130 14.84 -20.90 -13.77
N VAL A 131 14.93 -20.16 -12.65
CA VAL A 131 13.90 -20.10 -11.58
C VAL A 131 12.58 -19.55 -12.12
N LEU A 132 12.60 -18.43 -12.85
CA LEU A 132 11.40 -17.84 -13.48
C LEU A 132 10.76 -18.82 -14.47
N GLY A 133 11.58 -19.50 -15.29
CA GLY A 133 11.10 -20.52 -16.23
C GLY A 133 10.50 -21.74 -15.53
N ALA A 134 11.12 -22.21 -14.44
CA ALA A 134 10.60 -23.31 -13.63
C ALA A 134 9.25 -22.94 -12.98
N TYR A 135 9.17 -21.76 -12.39
CA TYR A 135 7.93 -21.22 -11.82
C TYR A 135 6.81 -21.14 -12.86
N ALA A 136 7.10 -20.60 -14.06
CA ALA A 136 6.12 -20.50 -15.14
C ALA A 136 5.60 -21.85 -15.59
N ARG A 137 6.51 -22.86 -15.74
CA ARG A 137 6.09 -24.23 -16.05
C ARG A 137 5.22 -24.82 -14.94
N GLY A 138 5.60 -24.62 -13.67
CA GLY A 138 4.81 -25.06 -12.54
C GLY A 138 3.43 -24.41 -12.48
N ALA A 139 3.33 -23.10 -12.71
CA ALA A 139 2.05 -22.39 -12.75
C ALA A 139 1.13 -22.93 -13.86
N ASN A 140 1.69 -23.22 -15.03
CA ASN A 140 0.93 -23.84 -16.13
C ASN A 140 0.51 -25.26 -15.83
N ALA A 141 1.36 -26.06 -15.18
CA ALA A 141 1.03 -27.40 -14.75
C ALA A 141 -0.06 -27.39 -13.67
N GLY A 142 0.05 -26.49 -12.67
CA GLY A 142 -0.97 -26.32 -11.63
C GLY A 142 -2.32 -25.92 -12.20
N LEU A 143 -2.36 -25.02 -13.18
CA LEU A 143 -3.57 -24.68 -13.91
C LEU A 143 -4.14 -25.87 -14.70
N ALA A 144 -3.28 -26.62 -15.38
CA ALA A 144 -3.66 -27.77 -16.18
C ALA A 144 -4.11 -28.97 -15.33
N SER A 145 -3.67 -29.09 -14.07
CA SER A 145 -4.07 -30.13 -13.13
C SER A 145 -5.52 -30.04 -12.66
N LEU A 146 -6.17 -28.88 -12.84
CA LEU A 146 -7.57 -28.70 -12.52
C LEU A 146 -8.46 -29.42 -13.54
N SER A 147 -9.46 -30.16 -13.09
CA SER A 147 -10.40 -30.87 -13.97
C SER A 147 -11.27 -29.90 -14.80
N SER A 148 -11.37 -28.65 -14.36
CA SER A 148 -12.08 -27.56 -15.02
C SER A 148 -11.27 -26.27 -14.84
N ARG A 149 -11.32 -25.37 -15.81
CA ARG A 149 -10.72 -24.05 -15.66
C ARG A 149 -11.24 -23.36 -14.39
N PRO A 150 -10.46 -22.42 -13.77
CA PRO A 150 -10.94 -21.67 -12.60
C PRO A 150 -12.32 -21.06 -12.85
N TRP A 151 -13.16 -21.09 -11.85
CA TRP A 151 -14.59 -20.79 -11.95
C TRP A 151 -14.88 -19.36 -12.46
N GLU A 152 -14.02 -18.41 -12.22
CA GLU A 152 -14.13 -17.02 -12.65
C GLU A 152 -14.17 -16.93 -14.18
N TYR A 153 -13.37 -17.75 -14.85
CA TYR A 153 -13.33 -17.77 -16.31
C TYR A 153 -14.59 -18.40 -16.95
N TRP A 154 -15.36 -19.17 -16.18
CA TRP A 154 -16.69 -19.61 -16.62
C TRP A 154 -17.66 -18.45 -16.64
N LEU A 155 -17.66 -17.61 -15.58
CA LEU A 155 -18.51 -16.42 -15.50
C LEU A 155 -18.14 -15.39 -16.58
N LEU A 156 -16.86 -15.20 -16.81
CA LEU A 156 -16.33 -14.27 -17.81
C LEU A 156 -16.42 -14.82 -19.26
N ARG A 157 -16.79 -16.10 -19.43
CA ARG A 157 -16.79 -16.81 -20.74
C ARG A 157 -15.43 -16.76 -21.45
N GLN A 158 -14.34 -16.77 -20.67
CA GLN A 158 -12.97 -16.66 -21.13
C GLN A 158 -12.18 -17.97 -20.85
N ARG A 159 -10.96 -18.03 -21.37
CA ARG A 159 -9.99 -19.05 -20.99
C ARG A 159 -8.77 -18.38 -20.36
N PRO A 160 -8.20 -18.98 -19.30
CA PRO A 160 -6.95 -18.48 -18.75
C PRO A 160 -5.83 -18.56 -19.81
N ALA A 161 -5.05 -17.52 -19.95
CA ALA A 161 -3.87 -17.52 -20.80
C ALA A 161 -2.69 -18.14 -20.03
N PRO A 162 -1.78 -18.90 -20.67
CA PRO A 162 -0.63 -19.49 -20.02
C PRO A 162 0.26 -18.44 -19.35
N TRP A 163 0.92 -18.85 -18.25
CA TRP A 163 1.89 -18.01 -17.54
C TRP A 163 3.22 -17.99 -18.27
N GLN A 164 3.83 -16.82 -18.43
CA GLN A 164 5.14 -16.62 -19.01
C GLN A 164 6.13 -16.10 -17.94
N PRO A 165 7.46 -16.27 -18.11
CA PRO A 165 8.43 -15.75 -17.15
C PRO A 165 8.30 -14.25 -16.86
N GLU A 166 8.00 -13.42 -17.89
CA GLU A 166 7.78 -12.00 -17.73
C GLU A 166 6.50 -11.65 -16.95
N ASP A 167 5.53 -12.56 -16.84
CA ASP A 167 4.32 -12.33 -16.05
C ASP A 167 4.62 -12.25 -14.55
N THR A 168 5.68 -12.95 -14.08
CA THR A 168 6.18 -12.82 -12.72
C THR A 168 6.70 -11.41 -12.45
N VAL A 169 7.45 -10.84 -13.38
CA VAL A 169 7.93 -9.46 -13.26
C VAL A 169 6.77 -8.45 -13.36
N LEU A 170 5.72 -8.75 -14.14
CA LEU A 170 4.51 -7.92 -14.16
C LEU A 170 3.76 -7.90 -12.82
N VAL A 171 3.76 -8.99 -12.07
CA VAL A 171 3.22 -9.00 -10.70
C VAL A 171 3.99 -8.02 -9.80
N GLU A 172 5.31 -7.96 -9.96
CA GLU A 172 6.13 -6.96 -9.27
C GLU A 172 5.81 -5.53 -9.74
N TYR A 173 5.61 -5.31 -11.05
CA TYR A 173 5.16 -4.01 -11.57
C TYR A 173 3.76 -3.62 -11.08
N ALA A 174 2.88 -4.57 -10.78
CA ALA A 174 1.62 -4.26 -10.11
C ALA A 174 1.85 -3.68 -8.71
N MET A 175 2.86 -4.17 -7.98
CA MET A 175 3.25 -3.61 -6.69
C MET A 175 3.89 -2.22 -6.83
N TRP A 176 4.72 -1.99 -7.85
CA TRP A 176 5.22 -0.65 -8.17
C TRP A 176 4.06 0.34 -8.37
N TRP A 177 3.05 -0.08 -9.11
CA TRP A 177 1.85 0.72 -9.36
C TRP A 177 1.09 1.04 -8.07
N ASP A 178 0.75 0.00 -7.31
CA ASP A 178 -0.05 0.14 -6.09
C ASP A 178 0.65 1.02 -5.03
N LEU A 179 1.99 0.98 -4.96
CA LEU A 179 2.76 1.66 -3.94
C LEU A 179 3.18 3.09 -4.31
N GLN A 180 3.36 3.41 -5.59
CA GLN A 180 4.01 4.67 -5.98
C GLN A 180 3.26 5.50 -7.04
N ALA A 181 2.39 4.91 -7.88
CA ALA A 181 1.79 5.64 -9.01
C ALA A 181 0.98 6.88 -8.60
N ASN A 182 0.39 6.86 -7.40
CA ASN A 182 -0.32 8.01 -6.82
C ASN A 182 0.59 9.23 -6.53
N GLY A 183 1.90 9.07 -6.60
CA GLY A 183 2.84 10.18 -6.50
C GLY A 183 2.75 11.18 -7.65
N PHE A 184 2.40 10.75 -8.87
CA PHE A 184 2.32 11.67 -10.02
C PHE A 184 1.29 12.80 -9.82
N PRO A 185 0.01 12.56 -9.51
CA PRO A 185 -0.94 13.65 -9.29
C PRO A 185 -0.56 14.52 -8.09
N ARG A 186 0.07 13.97 -7.07
CA ARG A 186 0.55 14.73 -5.90
C ARG A 186 1.71 15.66 -6.28
N GLU A 187 2.69 15.16 -7.04
CA GLU A 187 3.82 15.96 -7.48
C GLU A 187 3.40 17.06 -8.47
N ILE A 188 2.43 16.79 -9.35
CA ILE A 188 1.81 17.81 -10.22
C ILE A 188 1.21 18.91 -9.35
N LEU A 189 0.37 18.55 -8.36
CA LEU A 189 -0.25 19.53 -7.45
C LEU A 189 0.80 20.34 -6.68
N ARG A 190 1.85 19.69 -6.18
CA ARG A 190 2.94 20.37 -5.48
C ARG A 190 3.62 21.42 -6.36
N ARG A 191 3.86 21.12 -7.64
CA ARG A 191 4.45 22.04 -8.59
C ARG A 191 3.48 23.15 -8.99
N GLU A 192 2.19 22.86 -9.14
CA GLU A 192 1.17 23.88 -9.40
C GLU A 192 1.06 24.86 -8.23
N ILE A 193 1.06 24.39 -6.98
CA ILE A 193 1.09 25.26 -5.79
C ILE A 193 2.35 26.13 -5.80
N ASN A 194 3.53 25.54 -6.05
CA ASN A 194 4.78 26.28 -6.09
C ASN A 194 4.76 27.40 -7.15
N ALA A 195 4.26 27.10 -8.34
CA ALA A 195 4.15 28.07 -9.43
C ALA A 195 3.24 29.25 -9.04
N ARG A 196 2.12 29.00 -8.36
CA ARG A 196 1.19 30.04 -7.88
C ARG A 196 1.77 30.88 -6.73
N LEU A 197 2.66 30.31 -5.92
CA LEU A 197 3.37 31.01 -4.86
C LEU A 197 4.61 31.81 -5.34
N GLY A 198 4.79 31.94 -6.66
CA GLY A 198 5.87 32.74 -7.26
C GLY A 198 7.11 31.95 -7.67
N GLY A 199 7.06 30.61 -7.64
CA GLY A 199 8.10 29.75 -8.19
C GLY A 199 9.47 29.86 -7.53
N ALA A 200 9.56 30.39 -6.31
CA ALA A 200 10.83 30.53 -5.61
C ALA A 200 11.43 29.12 -5.36
N ASP A 201 12.69 28.96 -5.80
CA ASP A 201 13.46 27.77 -5.52
C ASP A 201 13.61 27.61 -3.99
N CYS A 202 13.01 26.54 -3.46
CA CYS A 202 13.02 26.22 -2.03
C CYS A 202 14.35 25.62 -1.56
N SER A 203 15.39 25.59 -2.39
CA SER A 203 16.73 25.09 -2.06
C SER A 203 17.43 25.86 -0.94
N GLY A 204 16.92 27.04 -0.59
CA GLY A 204 17.45 27.92 0.46
C GLY A 204 16.82 27.77 1.86
N GLY A 205 16.08 26.68 2.13
CA GLY A 205 15.51 26.40 3.46
C GLY A 205 14.13 27.01 3.69
N TRP A 206 13.57 26.76 4.86
CA TRP A 206 12.21 26.97 5.40
C TRP A 206 11.58 28.40 5.31
N LYS A 207 12.11 29.29 4.52
CA LYS A 207 11.49 30.59 4.17
C LYS A 207 10.61 30.55 2.93
N CYS A 208 10.49 29.40 2.31
CA CYS A 208 9.69 29.20 1.12
C CYS A 208 8.21 28.96 1.48
N ALA A 209 7.31 29.67 0.82
CA ALA A 209 5.88 29.49 1.07
C ALA A 209 5.36 28.08 0.75
N LEU A 210 6.04 27.34 -0.16
CA LEU A 210 5.73 25.95 -0.44
C LEU A 210 5.94 25.04 0.79
N ALA A 211 6.95 25.33 1.64
CA ALA A 211 7.20 24.57 2.86
C ALA A 211 6.05 24.65 3.87
N PHE A 212 5.17 25.64 3.75
CA PHE A 212 3.93 25.69 4.52
C PHE A 212 2.95 24.62 4.08
N PHE A 213 2.85 24.32 2.80
CA PHE A 213 1.97 23.27 2.29
C PHE A 213 2.57 21.86 2.43
N TYR A 214 3.89 21.77 2.27
CA TYR A 214 4.69 20.53 2.29
C TYR A 214 5.87 20.70 3.26
N PRO A 215 5.62 20.69 4.57
CA PRO A 215 6.70 20.80 5.55
C PRO A 215 7.63 19.59 5.47
N SER A 216 8.91 19.82 5.67
CA SER A 216 9.95 18.78 5.67
C SER A 216 9.85 17.83 6.86
N GLY A 217 9.03 18.15 7.84
CA GLY A 217 8.79 17.33 9.02
C GLY A 217 7.64 17.87 9.83
N THR A 218 7.17 17.10 10.81
CA THR A 218 6.11 17.47 11.73
C THR A 218 6.49 17.15 13.18
N ARG A 219 5.71 17.64 14.13
CA ARG A 219 5.88 17.28 15.57
C ARG A 219 5.64 15.80 15.86
N TRP A 220 5.08 15.07 14.90
CA TRP A 220 4.77 13.65 15.00
C TRP A 220 5.89 12.78 14.46
N ASP A 221 6.88 13.36 13.78
CA ASP A 221 8.00 12.61 13.23
C ASP A 221 8.72 11.88 14.36
N ALA A 222 8.91 10.61 14.16
CA ALA A 222 9.65 9.74 15.05
C ALA A 222 10.79 9.14 14.24
N PRO A 223 12.00 9.71 14.31
CA PRO A 223 13.16 9.21 13.60
C PRO A 223 13.37 7.74 13.95
N ALA A 224 13.40 6.87 12.93
CA ALA A 224 13.67 5.45 13.12
C ALA A 224 15.10 5.18 13.63
N THR A 225 15.98 6.15 13.48
CA THR A 225 17.39 6.03 13.70
C THR A 225 17.80 6.27 15.15
N ARG A 226 17.13 7.21 15.86
CA ARG A 226 17.48 7.60 17.23
C ARG A 226 16.24 7.94 18.03
N ALA A 227 15.89 7.09 18.98
CA ALA A 227 14.73 7.27 19.84
C ALA A 227 14.93 8.36 20.93
N ASP A 228 16.16 8.80 21.15
CA ASP A 228 16.50 9.87 22.09
C ASP A 228 16.40 11.27 21.48
N MET A 229 16.19 11.36 20.16
CA MET A 229 15.96 12.64 19.51
C MET A 229 14.48 13.04 19.66
N ALA A 230 14.27 14.13 20.39
CA ALA A 230 12.98 14.80 20.37
C ALA A 230 12.66 15.19 18.90
N PRO A 231 11.45 14.89 18.39
CA PRO A 231 11.08 15.36 17.08
C PRO A 231 11.28 16.88 17.06
N ALA A 232 12.12 17.35 16.14
CA ALA A 232 12.26 18.79 15.95
C ALA A 232 10.86 19.30 15.58
N ALA A 233 10.27 20.11 16.44
CA ALA A 233 9.05 20.80 16.09
C ALA A 233 9.35 21.64 14.86
N ALA A 234 9.03 21.14 13.68
CA ALA A 234 9.11 21.89 12.46
C ALA A 234 8.11 23.04 12.58
N THR A 235 8.56 24.16 13.12
CA THR A 235 7.78 25.42 13.10
C THR A 235 7.79 25.91 11.66
N VAL A 236 6.76 25.58 10.92
CA VAL A 236 6.56 26.09 9.57
C VAL A 236 6.17 27.56 9.69
N SER A 237 6.83 28.45 8.99
CA SER A 237 6.41 29.85 8.95
C SER A 237 5.08 29.98 8.23
N VAL A 238 4.09 30.56 8.90
CA VAL A 238 2.82 30.94 8.26
C VAL A 238 3.15 31.99 7.18
N PRO A 239 2.71 31.82 5.92
CA PRO A 239 2.94 32.80 4.86
C PRO A 239 2.40 34.16 5.23
N ASP A 240 3.16 35.23 4.94
CA ASP A 240 2.68 36.61 5.12
C ASP A 240 1.51 36.92 4.18
N ALA A 241 0.65 37.87 4.57
CA ALA A 241 -0.50 38.31 3.79
C ALA A 241 -0.15 38.85 2.39
N ALA A 242 1.11 39.29 2.18
CA ALA A 242 1.62 39.69 0.86
C ALA A 242 1.90 38.49 -0.06
N VAL A 243 2.16 37.29 0.51
CA VAL A 243 2.44 36.06 -0.22
C VAL A 243 1.16 35.25 -0.47
N LEU A 244 0.34 35.12 0.57
CA LEU A 244 -0.92 34.38 0.50
C LEU A 244 -1.99 35.07 1.36
N ASN A 245 -3.02 35.56 0.72
CA ASN A 245 -4.14 36.23 1.38
C ASN A 245 -5.47 35.68 0.85
N VAL A 246 -6.10 34.83 1.63
CA VAL A 246 -7.39 34.21 1.31
C VAL A 246 -8.51 35.27 1.20
N ARG A 247 -8.39 36.37 1.96
CA ARG A 247 -9.42 37.44 1.98
C ARG A 247 -9.34 38.39 0.77
N GLY A 248 -8.29 38.32 -0.01
CA GLY A 248 -8.11 39.10 -1.25
C GLY A 248 -8.56 38.41 -2.52
N GLY A 249 -8.90 37.13 -2.45
CA GLY A 249 -9.20 36.27 -3.59
C GLY A 249 -10.68 36.21 -3.97
N PRO A 250 -11.02 35.53 -5.07
CA PRO A 250 -12.40 35.39 -5.54
C PRO A 250 -13.25 34.65 -4.49
N GLN A 251 -14.47 35.17 -4.27
CA GLN A 251 -15.43 34.61 -3.32
C GLN A 251 -15.92 33.24 -3.82
N SER A 252 -15.84 32.21 -2.97
CA SER A 252 -16.43 30.92 -3.26
C SER A 252 -17.88 30.86 -2.85
N GLN A 253 -18.73 30.44 -3.78
CA GLN A 253 -20.10 30.04 -3.45
C GLN A 253 -20.15 28.51 -3.32
N GLY A 254 -20.38 28.00 -2.10
CA GLY A 254 -20.80 26.63 -1.84
C GLY A 254 -19.97 25.86 -0.81
N PRO A 255 -20.63 24.94 -0.09
CA PRO A 255 -19.95 24.06 0.86
C PRO A 255 -18.96 23.14 0.13
N ALA A 256 -17.82 22.89 0.77
CA ALA A 256 -16.81 21.97 0.30
C ALA A 256 -17.41 20.56 0.12
N ALA A 257 -17.29 19.99 -1.09
CA ALA A 257 -17.62 18.59 -1.28
C ALA A 257 -16.67 17.72 -0.44
N PRO A 258 -17.14 16.66 0.22
CA PRO A 258 -16.28 15.77 0.96
C PRO A 258 -15.27 15.13 -0.02
N ALA A 259 -13.97 15.38 0.17
CA ALA A 259 -12.95 14.68 -0.57
C ALA A 259 -12.90 13.24 -0.08
N THR A 260 -12.94 12.30 -1.00
CA THR A 260 -12.66 10.91 -0.70
C THR A 260 -11.16 10.80 -0.44
N ARG A 261 -10.74 10.58 0.81
CA ARG A 261 -9.35 10.19 1.09
C ARG A 261 -9.10 8.89 0.33
N THR A 262 -8.15 8.90 -0.56
CA THR A 262 -7.56 7.65 -1.05
C THR A 262 -6.48 7.28 -0.05
N SER A 263 -6.70 6.22 0.71
CA SER A 263 -5.69 5.69 1.63
C SER A 263 -4.41 5.45 0.84
N ALA A 264 -3.35 6.13 1.23
CA ALA A 264 -2.03 5.81 0.71
C ALA A 264 -1.61 4.43 1.25
N ALA A 265 -0.89 3.64 0.44
CA ALA A 265 -0.29 2.41 0.92
C ALA A 265 0.53 2.70 2.17
N GLY A 266 0.32 1.92 3.22
CA GLY A 266 0.98 2.09 4.50
C GLY A 266 1.51 0.76 5.03
N SER A 267 2.27 0.79 6.09
CA SER A 267 2.74 -0.41 6.80
C SER A 267 3.34 -0.02 8.15
N ASN A 268 3.43 -0.95 9.07
CA ASN A 268 4.26 -0.84 10.28
C ASN A 268 5.33 -1.92 10.25
N ASN A 269 6.53 -1.58 10.67
CA ASN A 269 7.61 -2.56 10.81
C ASN A 269 8.58 -2.10 11.89
N TRP A 270 9.00 -3.02 12.76
CA TRP A 270 9.97 -2.72 13.80
C TRP A 270 10.77 -3.95 14.22
N ALA A 271 11.92 -3.68 14.85
CA ALA A 271 12.81 -4.69 15.39
C ALA A 271 13.22 -4.38 16.81
N VAL A 272 13.44 -5.45 17.58
CA VAL A 272 14.02 -5.43 18.90
C VAL A 272 15.28 -6.30 18.89
N ALA A 273 16.41 -5.75 19.38
CA ALA A 273 17.67 -6.48 19.47
C ALA A 273 17.60 -7.64 20.46
N GLY A 274 18.35 -8.69 20.24
CA GLY A 274 18.35 -9.91 21.04
C GLY A 274 18.60 -9.68 22.54
N ARG A 275 19.39 -8.66 22.89
CA ARG A 275 19.60 -8.29 24.31
C ARG A 275 18.30 -7.87 25.03
N LEU A 276 17.28 -7.45 24.28
CA LEU A 276 15.96 -7.03 24.78
C LEU A 276 14.86 -8.07 24.50
N SER A 277 15.12 -9.02 23.63
CA SER A 277 14.22 -10.11 23.30
C SER A 277 14.29 -11.25 24.34
N ALA A 278 13.18 -11.94 24.55
CA ALA A 278 13.12 -13.12 25.40
C ALA A 278 13.87 -14.31 24.81
N SER A 279 13.90 -14.44 23.49
CA SER A 279 14.58 -15.51 22.75
C SER A 279 16.11 -15.36 22.71
N GLY A 280 16.64 -14.14 22.92
CA GLY A 280 18.04 -13.80 22.70
C GLY A 280 18.37 -13.51 21.22
N ALA A 281 17.57 -13.96 20.27
CA ALA A 281 17.62 -13.56 18.87
C ALA A 281 16.89 -12.20 18.69
N ALA A 282 17.09 -11.54 17.54
CA ALA A 282 16.28 -10.36 17.21
C ALA A 282 14.79 -10.74 17.12
N LEU A 283 13.92 -9.78 17.39
CA LEU A 283 12.47 -9.95 17.26
C LEU A 283 11.94 -8.91 16.27
N ILE A 284 11.37 -9.40 15.18
CA ILE A 284 10.83 -8.57 14.08
C ILE A 284 9.32 -8.64 14.10
N ALA A 285 8.66 -7.50 13.94
CA ALA A 285 7.22 -7.43 13.74
C ALA A 285 6.90 -6.57 12.52
N ASN A 286 5.97 -7.05 11.72
CA ASN A 286 5.49 -6.36 10.51
C ASN A 286 3.99 -6.51 10.36
N ASP A 287 3.35 -5.46 9.88
CA ASP A 287 2.00 -5.46 9.33
C ASP A 287 1.93 -4.49 8.15
N MET A 288 1.83 -5.05 6.94
CA MET A 288 1.73 -4.28 5.70
C MET A 288 0.26 -3.89 5.46
N HIS A 289 0.01 -2.58 5.29
CA HIS A 289 -1.33 -2.06 5.07
C HIS A 289 -1.58 -1.85 3.58
N LEU A 290 -2.46 -2.67 3.03
CA LEU A 290 -2.84 -2.66 1.62
C LEU A 290 -4.36 -2.81 1.47
N GLY A 291 -4.82 -2.75 0.23
CA GLY A 291 -6.22 -3.00 -0.09
C GLY A 291 -6.66 -4.41 0.31
N LEU A 292 -7.68 -4.49 1.19
CA LEU A 292 -8.26 -5.74 1.65
C LEU A 292 -9.19 -6.30 0.59
N ARG A 293 -8.92 -7.54 0.18
CA ARG A 293 -9.67 -8.25 -0.85
C ARG A 293 -9.67 -9.75 -0.60
N VAL A 294 -10.56 -10.47 -1.21
CA VAL A 294 -10.56 -11.92 -1.26
C VAL A 294 -10.39 -12.41 -2.70
N PRO A 295 -9.42 -13.28 -2.98
CA PRO A 295 -8.40 -13.78 -2.07
C PRO A 295 -7.48 -12.64 -1.55
N PRO A 296 -6.87 -12.80 -0.35
CA PRO A 296 -5.94 -11.80 0.19
C PRO A 296 -4.70 -11.65 -0.71
N VAL A 297 -4.01 -10.51 -0.60
CA VAL A 297 -2.82 -10.21 -1.41
C VAL A 297 -1.76 -11.29 -1.23
N TRP A 298 -1.53 -11.67 0.00
CA TRP A 298 -0.47 -12.58 0.41
C TRP A 298 -0.89 -14.04 0.39
N TYR A 299 0.10 -14.90 0.17
CA TYR A 299 -0.03 -16.35 0.28
C TYR A 299 1.04 -16.85 1.24
N HIS A 300 0.61 -17.36 2.39
CA HIS A 300 1.51 -17.91 3.40
C HIS A 300 2.04 -19.28 2.90
N ALA A 301 3.36 -19.51 3.00
CA ALA A 301 3.96 -20.77 2.61
C ALA A 301 5.26 -21.04 3.40
N ARG A 302 5.61 -22.32 3.54
CA ARG A 302 6.94 -22.79 3.94
C ARG A 302 7.60 -23.48 2.77
N LEU A 303 8.83 -23.05 2.44
CA LEU A 303 9.57 -23.48 1.25
C LEU A 303 10.86 -24.15 1.69
N LEU A 304 11.02 -25.44 1.37
CA LEU A 304 12.12 -26.27 1.84
C LEU A 304 12.93 -26.84 0.68
N THR A 305 14.26 -26.81 0.78
CA THR A 305 15.13 -27.66 -0.01
C THR A 305 16.09 -28.45 0.87
N GLN A 306 16.47 -29.66 0.43
CA GLN A 306 17.42 -30.46 1.18
C GLN A 306 18.86 -29.97 1.03
N GLY A 307 19.12 -29.10 0.06
CA GLY A 307 20.46 -28.68 -0.32
C GLY A 307 21.24 -29.77 -1.05
N SER A 308 22.40 -29.38 -1.56
CA SER A 308 23.34 -30.29 -2.25
C SER A 308 24.77 -29.79 -2.04
N ALA A 309 25.75 -30.46 -2.63
CA ALA A 309 27.12 -29.97 -2.60
C ALA A 309 27.31 -28.60 -3.28
N SER A 310 26.40 -28.21 -4.17
CA SER A 310 26.43 -26.96 -4.94
C SER A 310 25.38 -25.93 -4.52
N GLU A 311 24.39 -26.32 -3.72
CA GLU A 311 23.31 -25.43 -3.27
C GLU A 311 23.04 -25.66 -1.78
N PRO A 312 22.93 -24.60 -0.96
CA PRO A 312 22.57 -24.73 0.45
C PRO A 312 21.13 -25.26 0.62
N ALA A 313 20.87 -25.86 1.77
CA ALA A 313 19.51 -26.17 2.17
C ALA A 313 18.74 -24.88 2.45
N LEU A 314 17.47 -24.84 2.11
CA LEU A 314 16.57 -23.71 2.39
C LEU A 314 15.46 -24.14 3.35
N ASP A 315 15.13 -23.29 4.28
CA ASP A 315 13.92 -23.34 5.08
C ASP A 315 13.38 -21.93 5.24
N LEU A 316 12.44 -21.58 4.37
CA LEU A 316 11.88 -20.23 4.28
C LEU A 316 10.43 -20.26 4.72
N ASN A 317 10.02 -19.36 5.61
CA ASN A 317 8.63 -19.26 6.03
C ASN A 317 8.16 -17.83 6.12
N GLY A 318 6.97 -17.54 5.60
CA GLY A 318 6.38 -16.19 5.58
C GLY A 318 5.39 -16.01 4.45
N VAL A 319 5.31 -14.82 3.90
CA VAL A 319 4.37 -14.47 2.84
C VAL A 319 5.05 -14.40 1.48
N THR A 320 4.42 -15.05 0.51
CA THR A 320 4.75 -14.93 -0.92
C THR A 320 3.67 -14.10 -1.61
N LEU A 321 3.98 -13.59 -2.79
CA LEU A 321 3.00 -12.93 -3.65
C LEU A 321 2.60 -13.90 -4.76
N PRO A 322 1.31 -14.34 -4.87
CA PRO A 322 0.88 -15.23 -5.94
C PRO A 322 1.27 -14.68 -7.30
N GLY A 323 2.14 -15.36 -8.00
CA GLY A 323 2.78 -14.93 -9.24
C GLY A 323 4.30 -14.84 -9.15
N THR A 324 4.91 -14.94 -7.95
CA THR A 324 6.37 -14.87 -7.76
C THR A 324 6.92 -16.11 -7.06
N PRO A 325 8.16 -16.56 -7.38
CA PRO A 325 8.77 -17.76 -6.81
C PRO A 325 9.52 -17.52 -5.49
N LEU A 326 9.39 -16.37 -4.85
CA LEU A 326 10.22 -15.95 -3.72
C LEU A 326 9.37 -15.55 -2.49
N LEU A 327 10.02 -15.55 -1.34
CA LEU A 327 9.47 -15.00 -0.10
C LEU A 327 9.58 -13.47 -0.12
N VAL A 328 8.47 -12.77 0.10
CA VAL A 328 8.47 -11.30 0.16
C VAL A 328 8.91 -10.83 1.54
N ALA A 329 8.26 -11.32 2.60
CA ALA A 329 8.60 -11.02 3.98
C ALA A 329 8.46 -12.27 4.85
N GLY A 330 9.29 -12.41 5.86
CA GLY A 330 9.28 -13.57 6.73
C GLY A 330 10.65 -13.90 7.32
N SER A 331 11.01 -15.18 7.37
CA SER A 331 12.25 -15.69 7.93
C SER A 331 12.86 -16.83 7.10
N ASN A 332 14.19 -16.91 7.13
CA ASN A 332 14.97 -18.05 6.62
C ASN A 332 15.71 -18.81 7.74
N HIS A 333 15.26 -18.65 9.00
CA HIS A 333 15.84 -19.14 10.25
C HIS A 333 17.14 -18.42 10.71
N HIS A 334 17.88 -17.78 9.81
CA HIS A 334 19.08 -17.00 10.15
C HIS A 334 18.75 -15.52 10.29
N ILE A 335 17.92 -15.01 9.37
CA ILE A 335 17.41 -13.66 9.41
C ILE A 335 15.87 -13.66 9.31
N ALA A 336 15.24 -12.61 9.81
CA ALA A 336 13.86 -12.27 9.51
C ALA A 336 13.80 -10.82 9.01
N TRP A 337 12.85 -10.54 8.10
CA TRP A 337 12.69 -9.22 7.50
C TRP A 337 11.24 -8.87 7.25
N GLY A 338 10.96 -7.58 7.29
CA GLY A 338 9.67 -7.00 6.96
C GLY A 338 9.83 -5.63 6.33
N PHE A 339 8.72 -5.07 5.84
CA PHE A 339 8.73 -3.88 5.01
C PHE A 339 7.72 -2.82 5.43
N THR A 340 8.10 -1.56 5.19
CA THR A 340 7.16 -0.47 5.02
C THR A 340 7.47 0.29 3.72
N ASN A 341 6.44 0.72 2.99
CA ASN A 341 6.66 1.53 1.81
C ASN A 341 7.54 2.73 2.15
N SER A 342 8.61 2.93 1.37
CA SER A 342 9.53 4.05 1.52
C SER A 342 9.11 5.18 0.60
N TYR A 343 9.01 6.37 1.16
CA TYR A 343 8.73 7.57 0.40
C TYR A 343 10.05 8.32 0.12
N GLY A 344 10.26 8.61 -1.14
CA GLY A 344 11.42 9.31 -1.62
C GLY A 344 11.18 9.84 -3.04
N THR A 345 12.17 10.46 -3.63
CA THR A 345 12.09 10.98 -5.00
C THR A 345 12.24 9.83 -6.01
N TRP A 346 11.32 8.87 -5.97
CA TRP A 346 11.29 7.70 -6.86
C TRP A 346 10.64 8.00 -8.20
N LEU A 347 9.86 9.06 -8.25
CA LEU A 347 9.27 9.63 -9.45
C LEU A 347 9.39 11.15 -9.40
N ASP A 348 9.33 11.79 -10.55
CA ASP A 348 9.33 13.24 -10.70
C ASP A 348 8.47 13.65 -11.88
N VAL A 349 8.01 14.90 -11.88
CA VAL A 349 7.29 15.48 -13.02
C VAL A 349 7.99 16.77 -13.45
N GLU A 350 7.97 17.02 -14.75
CA GLU A 350 8.45 18.27 -15.33
C GLU A 350 7.32 18.92 -16.12
N GLN A 351 7.11 20.20 -15.90
CA GLN A 351 6.17 20.99 -16.67
C GLN A 351 6.94 21.74 -17.75
N LEU A 352 6.59 21.49 -19.01
CA LEU A 352 7.08 22.28 -20.12
C LEU A 352 5.96 23.16 -20.66
N PRO A 353 6.24 24.44 -20.94
CA PRO A 353 5.31 25.28 -21.71
C PRO A 353 5.11 24.67 -23.08
N CYS A 354 3.86 24.44 -23.51
CA CYS A 354 3.57 23.90 -24.83
C CYS A 354 2.51 24.72 -25.54
N ALA A 355 2.88 25.25 -26.73
CA ALA A 355 1.98 26.02 -27.59
C ALA A 355 1.16 25.11 -28.52
N ALA A 356 1.76 23.99 -28.95
CA ALA A 356 1.09 22.97 -29.76
C ALA A 356 1.75 21.61 -29.57
N LEU A 357 0.96 20.56 -29.71
CA LEU A 357 1.39 19.18 -29.74
C LEU A 357 1.07 18.59 -31.10
N SER A 358 2.07 18.03 -31.75
CA SER A 358 1.91 17.23 -32.97
C SER A 358 2.37 15.79 -32.71
N GLU A 359 2.18 14.88 -33.66
CA GLU A 359 2.53 13.47 -33.50
C GLU A 359 3.99 13.21 -33.05
N HIS A 360 4.92 14.05 -33.48
CA HIS A 360 6.35 13.83 -33.19
C HIS A 360 7.07 15.03 -32.58
N VAL A 361 6.36 16.11 -32.29
CA VAL A 361 6.99 17.36 -31.88
C VAL A 361 6.11 18.11 -30.90
N LEU A 362 6.72 18.56 -29.81
CA LEU A 362 6.18 19.52 -28.88
C LEU A 362 6.78 20.89 -29.18
N LEU A 363 5.95 21.89 -29.49
CA LEU A 363 6.38 23.27 -29.65
C LEU A 363 6.36 23.96 -28.28
N THR A 364 7.52 24.45 -27.85
CA THR A 364 7.68 25.24 -26.63
C THR A 364 8.16 26.65 -26.98
N PRO A 365 8.02 27.62 -26.07
CA PRO A 365 8.62 28.96 -26.27
C PRO A 365 10.14 28.95 -26.46
N ALA A 366 10.82 27.95 -25.93
CA ALA A 366 12.27 27.76 -26.04
C ALA A 366 12.69 27.04 -27.33
N GLY A 367 11.73 26.52 -28.10
CA GLY A 367 12.01 25.77 -29.32
C GLY A 367 11.19 24.49 -29.46
N THR A 368 11.70 23.56 -30.23
CA THR A 368 11.05 22.32 -30.60
C THR A 368 11.64 21.16 -29.80
N VAL A 369 10.81 20.38 -29.09
CA VAL A 369 11.19 19.17 -28.40
C VAL A 369 10.69 17.95 -29.22
N PRO A 370 11.58 17.05 -29.65
CA PRO A 370 11.18 15.85 -30.38
C PRO A 370 10.48 14.86 -29.44
N LEU A 371 9.40 14.25 -29.94
CA LEU A 371 8.66 13.20 -29.26
C LEU A 371 8.92 11.84 -29.91
N THR A 372 9.21 10.86 -29.10
CA THR A 372 9.15 9.45 -29.51
C THR A 372 7.76 8.93 -29.23
N VAL A 373 7.04 8.53 -30.28
CA VAL A 373 5.67 8.01 -30.17
C VAL A 373 5.67 6.51 -30.45
N VAL A 374 5.10 5.75 -29.52
CA VAL A 374 4.89 4.31 -29.67
C VAL A 374 3.39 4.03 -29.63
N ARG A 375 2.89 3.26 -30.60
CA ARG A 375 1.49 2.83 -30.66
C ARG A 375 1.32 1.51 -29.94
N GLU A 376 0.50 1.50 -28.90
CA GLU A 376 0.12 0.34 -28.13
C GLU A 376 -1.33 -0.04 -28.43
N GLU A 377 -1.60 -1.33 -28.67
CA GLU A 377 -2.96 -1.84 -28.89
C GLU A 377 -3.52 -2.40 -27.58
N ILE A 378 -4.66 -1.88 -27.15
CA ILE A 378 -5.45 -2.41 -26.04
C ILE A 378 -6.59 -3.24 -26.63
N ARG A 379 -6.54 -4.56 -26.45
CA ARG A 379 -7.62 -5.45 -26.84
C ARG A 379 -8.78 -5.35 -25.87
N VAL A 380 -10.00 -5.32 -26.44
CA VAL A 380 -11.22 -5.14 -25.65
C VAL A 380 -12.15 -6.32 -25.89
N HIS A 381 -12.47 -7.08 -24.82
CA HIS A 381 -13.42 -8.18 -24.95
C HIS A 381 -14.77 -7.70 -25.47
N GLY A 382 -15.26 -8.36 -26.51
CA GLY A 382 -16.52 -8.00 -27.15
C GLY A 382 -16.53 -6.67 -27.92
N GLY A 383 -15.36 -6.07 -28.17
CA GLY A 383 -15.22 -4.78 -28.88
C GLY A 383 -14.03 -4.76 -29.84
N ALA A 384 -13.92 -3.66 -30.60
CA ALA A 384 -12.72 -3.40 -31.39
C ALA A 384 -11.56 -3.01 -30.47
N PRO A 385 -10.31 -3.36 -30.84
CA PRO A 385 -9.14 -2.89 -30.11
C PRO A 385 -9.03 -1.35 -30.16
N VAL A 386 -8.42 -0.78 -29.15
CA VAL A 386 -8.16 0.66 -29.03
C VAL A 386 -6.67 0.91 -29.14
N VAL A 387 -6.29 1.83 -30.02
CA VAL A 387 -4.90 2.25 -30.14
C VAL A 387 -4.63 3.38 -29.16
N LEU A 388 -3.60 3.23 -28.35
CA LEU A 388 -3.07 4.24 -27.44
C LEU A 388 -1.72 4.72 -27.98
N GLU A 389 -1.58 6.01 -28.19
CA GLU A 389 -0.29 6.63 -28.52
C GLU A 389 0.43 7.02 -27.24
N VAL A 390 1.60 6.45 -27.03
CA VAL A 390 2.47 6.72 -25.89
C VAL A 390 3.59 7.63 -26.35
N ALA A 391 3.54 8.89 -25.97
CA ALA A 391 4.55 9.88 -26.31
C ALA A 391 5.56 10.07 -25.16
N SER A 392 6.82 10.20 -25.49
CA SER A 392 7.90 10.49 -24.55
C SER A 392 8.93 11.46 -25.14
N ALA A 393 9.54 12.24 -24.27
CA ALA A 393 10.63 13.16 -24.58
C ALA A 393 11.84 12.84 -23.67
N PRO A 394 12.98 13.52 -23.81
CA PRO A 394 14.08 13.40 -22.86
C PRO A 394 13.67 13.66 -21.40
N GLU A 395 12.70 14.52 -21.18
CA GLU A 395 12.17 14.91 -19.87
C GLU A 395 11.31 13.83 -19.23
N GLY A 396 10.74 12.92 -20.03
CA GLY A 396 9.92 11.87 -19.46
C GLY A 396 8.83 11.34 -20.41
N LEU A 397 7.91 10.59 -19.82
CA LEU A 397 6.67 10.15 -20.43
C LEU A 397 5.65 11.29 -20.40
N LEU A 398 5.00 11.62 -21.52
CA LEU A 398 3.93 12.62 -21.54
C LEU A 398 2.71 12.09 -20.79
N LEU A 399 2.45 12.68 -19.62
CA LEU A 399 1.33 12.30 -18.75
C LEU A 399 0.06 13.09 -19.06
N ARG A 400 0.20 14.39 -19.31
CA ARG A 400 -0.91 15.31 -19.58
C ARG A 400 -0.46 16.41 -20.53
N ALA A 401 -1.24 16.69 -21.54
CA ALA A 401 -1.05 17.84 -22.42
C ALA A 401 -2.29 18.72 -22.41
N ASP A 402 -2.09 20.01 -22.11
CA ASP A 402 -3.11 21.05 -22.23
C ASP A 402 -2.53 22.24 -23.02
N PRO A 403 -2.56 22.17 -24.36
CA PRO A 403 -2.08 23.26 -25.21
C PRO A 403 -2.87 24.55 -25.02
N THR A 404 -4.13 24.49 -24.55
CA THR A 404 -4.96 25.69 -24.32
C THR A 404 -4.48 26.48 -23.10
N GLN A 405 -3.95 25.80 -22.11
CA GLN A 405 -3.29 26.38 -20.93
C GLN A 405 -1.76 26.49 -21.10
N HIS A 406 -1.25 26.20 -22.27
CA HIS A 406 0.19 26.17 -22.57
C HIS A 406 0.99 25.29 -21.60
N SER A 407 0.44 24.13 -21.22
CA SER A 407 1.01 23.28 -20.18
C SER A 407 1.06 21.81 -20.60
N CYS A 408 2.28 21.25 -20.64
CA CYS A 408 2.51 19.82 -20.86
C CYS A 408 3.34 19.24 -19.72
N TRP A 409 2.87 18.10 -19.16
CA TRP A 409 3.48 17.45 -18.00
C TRP A 409 4.14 16.15 -18.42
N PHE A 410 5.41 16.02 -18.09
CA PHE A 410 6.20 14.82 -18.32
C PHE A 410 6.55 14.17 -17.01
N GLY A 411 6.45 12.84 -16.96
CA GLY A 411 6.76 12.05 -15.78
C GLY A 411 7.98 11.17 -15.98
N SER A 412 8.85 11.15 -14.99
CA SER A 412 9.97 10.22 -14.87
C SER A 412 9.74 9.35 -13.64
N TRP A 413 9.96 8.04 -13.76
CA TRP A 413 9.76 7.09 -12.67
C TRP A 413 10.81 5.99 -12.72
N LEU A 414 11.41 5.64 -11.58
CA LEU A 414 12.43 4.59 -11.53
C LEU A 414 11.91 3.23 -12.03
N ALA A 415 10.62 2.93 -11.81
CA ALA A 415 9.98 1.74 -12.36
C ALA A 415 10.09 1.62 -13.90
N GLN A 416 10.33 2.73 -14.62
CA GLN A 416 10.51 2.72 -16.08
C GLN A 416 11.93 2.31 -16.51
N LEU A 417 12.86 2.17 -15.57
CA LEU A 417 14.22 1.72 -15.82
C LEU A 417 14.29 0.20 -15.58
N PRO A 418 14.57 -0.62 -16.61
CA PRO A 418 14.69 -2.08 -16.41
C PRO A 418 15.72 -2.45 -15.34
N ALA A 419 16.76 -1.63 -15.16
CA ALA A 419 17.78 -1.85 -14.14
C ALA A 419 17.29 -1.61 -12.70
N ALA A 420 16.16 -0.94 -12.49
CA ALA A 420 15.58 -0.71 -11.16
C ALA A 420 14.76 -1.91 -10.65
N THR A 421 14.43 -2.86 -11.52
CA THR A 421 13.62 -4.04 -11.19
C THR A 421 14.42 -5.31 -11.48
N ASN A 422 14.49 -6.23 -10.52
CA ASN A 422 15.15 -7.52 -10.67
C ASN A 422 14.67 -8.54 -9.62
N MET A 423 15.14 -9.76 -9.68
CA MET A 423 14.78 -10.84 -8.75
C MET A 423 15.75 -10.98 -7.57
N ASN A 424 16.58 -9.98 -7.28
CA ASN A 424 17.62 -10.11 -6.26
C ASN A 424 17.09 -10.18 -4.82
N LEU A 425 15.82 -9.86 -4.56
CA LEU A 425 15.19 -10.15 -3.27
C LEU A 425 15.28 -11.65 -2.93
N MET A 426 15.32 -12.53 -3.93
CA MET A 426 15.51 -13.96 -3.75
C MET A 426 16.86 -14.30 -3.09
N GLU A 427 17.87 -13.46 -3.22
CA GLU A 427 19.18 -13.76 -2.63
C GLU A 427 19.16 -13.71 -1.09
N LEU A 428 18.15 -13.09 -0.48
CA LEU A 428 17.91 -13.16 0.97
C LEU A 428 17.70 -14.60 1.47
N GLU A 429 17.29 -15.51 0.59
CA GLU A 429 17.12 -16.94 0.92
C GLU A 429 18.39 -17.56 1.51
N ASN A 430 19.58 -17.03 1.15
CA ASN A 430 20.89 -17.54 1.54
C ASN A 430 21.68 -16.60 2.46
N VAL A 431 21.09 -15.55 2.94
CA VAL A 431 21.71 -14.57 3.85
C VAL A 431 21.63 -15.06 5.29
N HIS A 432 22.74 -14.97 6.03
CA HIS A 432 22.85 -15.51 7.39
C HIS A 432 23.04 -14.41 8.45
N SER A 433 23.19 -13.16 8.05
CA SER A 433 23.37 -12.05 9.01
C SER A 433 22.81 -10.74 8.50
N VAL A 434 22.59 -9.80 9.41
CA VAL A 434 22.13 -8.46 9.03
C VAL A 434 23.17 -7.72 8.17
N GLU A 435 24.47 -7.96 8.38
CA GLU A 435 25.53 -7.35 7.59
C GLU A 435 25.51 -7.83 6.13
N GLU A 436 25.29 -9.13 5.90
CA GLU A 436 25.14 -9.68 4.56
C GLU A 436 23.91 -9.10 3.85
N ALA A 437 22.78 -8.97 4.58
CA ALA A 437 21.59 -8.33 4.04
C ALA A 437 21.83 -6.86 3.66
N LEU A 438 22.54 -6.10 4.51
CA LEU A 438 22.91 -4.71 4.22
C LEU A 438 23.85 -4.61 3.01
N ALA A 439 24.76 -5.56 2.82
CA ALA A 439 25.64 -5.58 1.65
C ALA A 439 24.87 -5.86 0.35
N LEU A 440 23.80 -6.65 0.42
CA LEU A 440 22.95 -6.98 -0.72
C LEU A 440 21.95 -5.85 -1.07
N ALA A 441 21.57 -5.01 -0.10
CA ALA A 441 20.50 -4.02 -0.24
C ALA A 441 20.58 -3.15 -1.51
N PRO A 442 21.74 -2.59 -1.93
CA PRO A 442 21.85 -1.76 -3.14
C PRO A 442 21.52 -2.48 -4.44
N GLU A 443 21.62 -3.82 -4.44
CA GLU A 443 21.41 -4.64 -5.62
C GLU A 443 19.97 -5.15 -5.76
N ILE A 444 19.16 -5.02 -4.70
CA ILE A 444 17.75 -5.45 -4.71
C ILE A 444 16.93 -4.43 -5.48
N GLY A 445 16.33 -4.87 -6.59
CA GLY A 445 15.49 -4.03 -7.45
C GLY A 445 14.01 -4.36 -7.28
N ILE A 446 13.36 -3.73 -6.30
CA ILE A 446 11.92 -3.80 -6.00
C ILE A 446 11.35 -2.38 -5.81
N PRO A 447 10.03 -2.17 -5.72
CA PRO A 447 9.48 -0.92 -5.21
C PRO A 447 10.12 -0.57 -3.86
N HIS A 448 10.62 0.65 -3.72
CA HIS A 448 11.44 1.04 -2.57
C HIS A 448 10.74 0.81 -1.24
N GLN A 449 11.38 0.03 -0.35
CA GLN A 449 10.86 -0.34 0.96
C GLN A 449 11.85 0.01 2.06
N ASN A 450 11.40 0.61 3.15
CA ASN A 450 12.13 0.53 4.40
C ASN A 450 12.15 -0.93 4.83
N ALA A 451 13.31 -1.55 4.85
CA ALA A 451 13.53 -2.90 5.30
C ALA A 451 14.06 -2.88 6.73
N VAL A 452 13.37 -3.53 7.65
CA VAL A 452 13.86 -3.81 8.99
C VAL A 452 14.19 -5.29 9.06
N ILE A 453 15.41 -5.59 9.50
CA ILE A 453 16.00 -6.91 9.45
C ILE A 453 16.56 -7.24 10.82
N GLY A 454 16.47 -8.50 11.23
CA GLY A 454 17.11 -9.00 12.43
C GLY A 454 17.64 -10.41 12.23
N ASP A 455 18.68 -10.77 12.98
CA ASP A 455 19.28 -12.10 12.87
C ASP A 455 19.17 -12.94 14.16
N GLU A 456 19.49 -14.22 14.04
CA GLU A 456 19.48 -15.19 15.15
C GLU A 456 20.49 -14.86 16.26
N ARG A 457 21.51 -14.03 15.99
CA ARG A 457 22.51 -13.57 16.95
C ARG A 457 22.05 -12.35 17.74
N GLY A 458 20.91 -11.75 17.32
CA GLY A 458 20.28 -10.63 18.01
C GLY A 458 20.66 -9.27 17.47
N HIS A 459 21.35 -9.18 16.33
CA HIS A 459 21.61 -7.94 15.62
C HIS A 459 20.36 -7.47 14.88
N ILE A 460 20.18 -6.15 14.77
CA ILE A 460 19.07 -5.53 14.04
C ILE A 460 19.58 -4.45 13.09
N ALA A 461 18.96 -4.33 11.94
CA ALA A 461 19.33 -3.32 10.96
C ALA A 461 18.10 -2.70 10.29
N TRP A 462 18.29 -1.47 9.80
CA TRP A 462 17.40 -0.80 8.87
C TRP A 462 18.16 -0.41 7.61
N THR A 463 17.51 -0.52 6.47
CA THR A 463 17.99 -0.02 5.17
C THR A 463 16.79 0.22 4.25
N ILE A 464 17.04 0.64 3.01
CA ILE A 464 16.05 0.69 1.95
C ILE A 464 16.35 -0.43 0.94
N PHE A 465 15.40 -1.33 0.68
CA PHE A 465 15.43 -2.19 -0.48
C PHE A 465 14.76 -1.47 -1.64
N GLY A 466 15.41 -1.52 -2.79
CA GLY A 466 15.10 -0.73 -3.97
C GLY A 466 16.34 0.01 -4.44
N ARG A 467 16.67 -0.07 -5.72
CA ARG A 467 17.89 0.55 -6.27
C ARG A 467 17.78 2.08 -6.24
N ILE A 468 18.70 2.75 -5.54
CA ILE A 468 18.73 4.20 -5.36
C ILE A 468 19.77 4.81 -6.29
N PRO A 469 19.41 5.82 -7.12
CA PRO A 469 20.39 6.57 -7.89
C PRO A 469 21.36 7.35 -7.00
N ALA A 470 22.66 7.28 -7.25
CA ALA A 470 23.69 7.97 -6.48
C ALA A 470 23.54 9.50 -6.50
N GLY A 471 22.95 10.06 -7.56
CA GLY A 471 22.66 11.49 -7.70
C GLY A 471 21.36 11.97 -7.10
N GLY A 472 20.53 11.04 -6.58
CA GLY A 472 19.18 11.33 -6.09
C GLY A 472 18.16 11.53 -7.21
N GLY A 473 17.01 10.84 -7.10
CA GLY A 473 15.86 10.96 -8.00
C GLY A 473 16.05 10.40 -9.43
N PRO A 474 14.94 10.31 -10.20
CA PRO A 474 14.94 9.75 -11.55
C PRO A 474 15.48 10.71 -12.63
N GLY A 475 16.25 11.71 -12.29
CA GLY A 475 16.89 12.76 -13.07
C GLY A 475 16.75 12.77 -14.62
N ARG A 476 17.03 13.93 -15.23
CA ARG A 476 16.87 14.19 -16.67
C ARG A 476 17.72 13.28 -17.57
N GLU A 477 18.82 12.74 -17.07
CA GLU A 477 19.71 11.88 -17.84
C GLU A 477 19.30 10.40 -17.71
N ARG A 478 18.52 9.91 -18.66
CA ARG A 478 18.11 8.51 -18.78
C ARG A 478 19.22 7.56 -19.25
N GLY A 479 20.46 8.05 -19.40
CA GLY A 479 21.65 7.22 -19.55
C GLY A 479 22.02 6.61 -18.21
N ALA A 480 22.69 5.48 -18.18
CA ALA A 480 23.06 4.70 -17.01
C ALA A 480 23.29 5.57 -15.75
N LEU A 481 22.23 5.75 -14.93
CA LEU A 481 22.34 6.39 -13.63
C LEU A 481 23.31 5.56 -12.78
N PRO A 482 24.36 6.15 -12.19
CA PRO A 482 25.13 5.43 -11.21
C PRO A 482 24.20 5.10 -10.03
N TRP A 483 24.16 3.83 -9.64
CA TRP A 483 23.41 3.39 -8.47
C TRP A 483 24.29 3.53 -7.22
N THR A 484 23.68 3.69 -6.06
CA THR A 484 24.38 3.61 -4.79
C THR A 484 25.07 2.26 -4.63
N THR A 485 26.20 2.28 -3.93
CA THR A 485 26.97 1.08 -3.58
C THR A 485 26.74 0.73 -2.11
N ALA A 486 27.25 -0.40 -1.64
CA ALA A 486 27.11 -0.79 -0.23
C ALA A 486 27.71 0.24 0.77
N ILE A 487 28.59 1.14 0.29
CA ILE A 487 29.22 2.16 1.16
C ILE A 487 28.29 3.36 1.37
N ASP A 488 27.63 3.82 0.32
CA ASP A 488 26.83 5.04 0.26
C ASP A 488 25.31 4.78 0.27
N HIS A 489 24.89 3.50 0.38
CA HIS A 489 23.50 3.13 0.54
C HIS A 489 23.01 3.39 1.98
N PRO A 490 21.82 3.98 2.19
CA PRO A 490 21.34 4.29 3.52
C PRO A 490 21.17 3.04 4.38
N ARG A 491 21.71 3.07 5.60
CA ARG A 491 21.66 1.95 6.54
C ARG A 491 21.86 2.37 7.99
N LEU A 492 21.31 1.60 8.89
CA LEU A 492 21.58 1.69 10.33
C LEU A 492 21.72 0.27 10.88
N LEU A 493 22.79 0.04 11.64
CA LEU A 493 23.09 -1.24 12.28
C LEU A 493 23.19 -1.03 13.78
N ASP A 494 22.52 -1.88 14.56
CA ASP A 494 22.57 -1.96 16.00
C ASP A 494 22.49 -0.60 16.75
N PRO A 495 21.36 0.13 16.61
CA PRO A 495 21.24 1.40 17.31
C PRO A 495 21.35 1.20 18.84
N PRO A 496 21.91 2.18 19.59
CA PRO A 496 22.19 2.05 21.02
C PRO A 496 21.00 1.62 21.86
N LEU A 497 19.79 2.05 21.48
CA LEU A 497 18.54 1.66 22.18
C LEU A 497 18.11 0.22 21.88
N GLY A 498 18.70 -0.45 20.91
CA GLY A 498 18.33 -1.81 20.50
C GLY A 498 16.90 -1.93 20.01
N ARG A 499 16.37 -0.89 19.43
CA ARG A 499 15.05 -0.84 18.82
C ARG A 499 15.11 -0.04 17.53
N LEU A 500 14.35 -0.48 16.52
CA LEU A 500 14.14 0.18 15.24
C LEU A 500 12.63 0.15 14.95
N TRP A 501 12.12 1.17 14.29
CA TRP A 501 10.72 1.22 13.86
C TRP A 501 10.59 2.03 12.58
N THR A 502 9.67 1.62 11.72
CA THR A 502 9.24 2.34 10.52
C THR A 502 7.72 2.24 10.41
N ALA A 503 7.08 3.31 10.01
CA ALA A 503 5.65 3.33 9.75
C ALA A 503 5.34 4.35 8.63
N ASN A 504 6.15 4.32 7.57
CA ASN A 504 6.08 5.21 6.42
C ASN A 504 6.35 6.70 6.75
N ALA A 505 6.77 7.00 7.98
CA ALA A 505 7.14 8.33 8.38
C ALA A 505 8.52 8.71 7.81
N GLN A 506 8.86 9.97 7.91
CA GLN A 506 10.18 10.46 7.55
C GLN A 506 11.25 9.74 8.40
N VAL A 507 12.31 9.30 7.75
CA VAL A 507 13.39 8.57 8.42
C VAL A 507 14.10 9.46 9.40
N THR A 508 14.45 10.69 8.99
CA THR A 508 15.02 11.74 9.86
C THR A 508 14.91 13.11 9.19
N THR A 509 14.83 14.16 10.02
CA THR A 509 14.94 15.56 9.61
C THR A 509 16.30 16.18 9.95
N ASP A 510 17.15 15.45 10.66
CA ASP A 510 18.46 15.94 11.09
C ASP A 510 19.55 15.60 10.05
N GLU A 511 20.15 16.65 9.46
CA GLU A 511 21.21 16.48 8.48
C GLU A 511 22.46 15.74 9.02
N ARG A 512 22.72 15.81 10.33
CA ARG A 512 23.85 15.08 10.94
C ARG A 512 23.55 13.59 10.96
N GLU A 513 22.33 13.23 11.31
CA GLU A 513 21.88 11.86 11.33
C GLU A 513 21.83 11.27 9.92
N LEU A 514 21.37 12.04 8.94
CA LEU A 514 21.44 11.64 7.52
C LEU A 514 22.87 11.33 7.07
N ARG A 515 23.84 12.11 7.53
CA ARG A 515 25.25 11.79 7.25
C ARG A 515 25.72 10.51 7.94
N LEU A 516 25.13 10.14 9.07
CA LEU A 516 25.46 8.90 9.79
C LEU A 516 24.87 7.67 9.13
N ILE A 517 23.62 7.77 8.65
CA ILE A 517 22.95 6.63 8.01
C ILE A 517 23.40 6.41 6.56
N GLY A 518 24.12 7.37 5.98
CA GLY A 518 24.45 7.37 4.56
C GLY A 518 23.24 7.78 3.69
N GLY A 519 23.45 7.82 2.40
CA GLY A 519 22.40 8.14 1.45
C GLY A 519 22.31 9.63 1.12
N ASN A 520 21.49 9.93 0.12
CA ASN A 520 21.28 11.27 -0.40
C ASN A 520 19.93 11.80 0.11
N LEU A 521 19.97 12.95 0.77
CA LEU A 521 18.79 13.68 1.23
C LEU A 521 17.76 13.91 0.12
N ALA A 522 18.25 14.26 -1.07
CA ALA A 522 17.37 14.48 -2.22
C ALA A 522 16.60 13.20 -2.65
N ALA A 523 17.18 12.01 -2.39
CA ALA A 523 16.51 10.75 -2.66
C ALA A 523 15.50 10.39 -1.58
N LEU A 524 15.72 10.79 -0.32
CA LEU A 524 14.91 10.39 0.84
C LEU A 524 13.83 11.42 1.22
N GLY A 525 13.65 12.47 0.45
CA GLY A 525 13.00 13.71 0.88
C GLY A 525 11.62 14.03 0.31
N ALA A 526 10.71 13.08 0.09
CA ALA A 526 9.39 13.42 -0.43
C ALA A 526 8.25 12.79 0.38
N GLU A 527 7.12 13.45 0.45
CA GLU A 527 5.78 13.02 0.91
C GLU A 527 5.69 11.79 1.83
N TYR A 528 6.10 11.95 3.08
CA TYR A 528 5.98 10.91 4.11
C TYR A 528 4.58 10.86 4.71
N ASN A 529 4.21 9.74 5.35
CA ASN A 529 3.09 9.72 6.26
C ASN A 529 3.38 10.59 7.49
N LEU A 530 2.31 11.04 8.17
CA LEU A 530 2.37 12.03 9.25
C LEU A 530 3.37 11.71 10.37
N GLY A 531 3.69 10.44 10.61
CA GLY A 531 4.55 10.02 11.71
C GLY A 531 3.79 9.71 13.01
N ALA A 532 2.50 9.95 13.09
CA ALA A 532 1.69 9.66 14.29
C ALA A 532 1.80 8.18 14.71
N ARG A 533 1.70 7.24 13.74
CA ARG A 533 1.88 5.79 13.96
C ARG A 533 3.29 5.46 14.44
N ALA A 534 4.30 5.99 13.75
CA ALA A 534 5.71 5.76 14.09
C ALA A 534 6.02 6.26 15.51
N GLY A 535 5.50 7.43 15.88
CA GLY A 535 5.66 7.97 17.24
C GLY A 535 5.01 7.11 18.30
N GLN A 536 3.80 6.62 18.06
CA GLN A 536 3.10 5.76 19.01
C GLN A 536 3.78 4.39 19.15
N ILE A 537 4.22 3.76 18.05
CA ILE A 537 5.03 2.52 18.07
C ILE A 537 6.32 2.73 18.89
N ARG A 538 7.05 3.84 18.66
CA ARG A 538 8.23 4.19 19.43
C ARG A 538 7.93 4.25 20.92
N ASP A 539 6.91 5.01 21.30
CA ASP A 539 6.57 5.24 22.68
C ASP A 539 6.14 3.93 23.36
N ASP A 540 5.41 3.07 22.67
CA ASP A 540 5.04 1.74 23.15
C ASP A 540 6.26 0.83 23.33
N LEU A 541 7.16 0.79 22.35
CA LEU A 541 8.41 0.03 22.44
C LEU A 541 9.28 0.50 23.61
N LEU A 542 9.36 1.82 23.84
CA LEU A 542 10.16 2.39 24.93
C LEU A 542 9.52 2.17 26.29
N ALA A 543 8.20 2.05 26.39
CA ALA A 543 7.49 1.74 27.62
C ALA A 543 7.70 0.28 28.08
N LEU A 544 8.17 -0.60 27.21
CA LEU A 544 8.44 -2.00 27.51
C LEU A 544 9.88 -2.15 28.01
N HIS A 545 10.06 -2.63 29.25
CA HIS A 545 11.36 -2.74 29.90
C HIS A 545 11.87 -4.18 30.09
N ASP A 546 10.95 -5.16 30.07
CA ASP A 546 11.27 -6.57 30.24
C ASP A 546 11.72 -7.22 28.91
N LYS A 547 12.08 -8.49 28.98
CA LYS A 547 12.39 -9.30 27.79
C LYS A 547 11.15 -9.46 26.92
N LEU A 548 11.18 -8.84 25.74
CA LEU A 548 10.05 -8.74 24.85
C LEU A 548 9.78 -10.06 24.10
N THR A 549 8.50 -10.34 23.89
CA THR A 549 7.97 -11.54 23.24
C THR A 549 7.14 -11.20 22.01
N PRO A 550 6.81 -12.17 21.13
CA PRO A 550 5.87 -11.93 20.03
C PRO A 550 4.50 -11.41 20.51
N ALA A 551 4.04 -11.78 21.70
CA ALA A 551 2.78 -11.28 22.26
C ALA A 551 2.84 -9.77 22.58
N ASP A 552 4.00 -9.26 22.97
CA ASP A 552 4.20 -7.81 23.17
C ASP A 552 4.13 -7.06 21.84
N MET A 553 4.66 -7.65 20.78
CA MET A 553 4.58 -7.09 19.42
C MET A 553 3.14 -7.00 18.93
N LEU A 554 2.34 -8.07 19.15
CA LEU A 554 0.92 -8.07 18.80
C LEU A 554 0.15 -6.98 19.54
N ARG A 555 0.47 -6.74 20.81
CA ARG A 555 -0.18 -5.69 21.61
C ARG A 555 0.05 -4.31 21.00
N ILE A 556 1.26 -4.03 20.47
CA ILE A 556 1.57 -2.79 19.77
C ILE A 556 0.82 -2.73 18.43
N GLN A 557 0.81 -3.83 17.65
CA GLN A 557 0.08 -3.88 16.37
C GLN A 557 -1.42 -3.67 16.51
N LEU A 558 -1.97 -3.94 17.71
CA LEU A 558 -3.39 -3.78 18.03
C LEU A 558 -3.70 -2.52 18.83
N ASP A 559 -2.73 -1.62 19.04
CA ASP A 559 -2.96 -0.39 19.78
C ASP A 559 -3.84 0.58 18.98
N ASP A 560 -5.02 0.84 19.52
CA ASP A 560 -6.04 1.74 18.95
C ASP A 560 -6.29 3.00 19.80
N ARG A 561 -5.32 3.37 20.68
CA ARG A 561 -5.38 4.59 21.49
C ARG A 561 -5.36 5.85 20.63
N ALA A 562 -6.21 6.79 20.94
CA ALA A 562 -6.43 8.03 20.19
C ALA A 562 -5.40 9.13 20.51
N VAL A 563 -4.11 8.81 20.46
CA VAL A 563 -3.01 9.74 20.80
C VAL A 563 -3.03 10.96 19.86
N PHE A 564 -3.17 10.71 18.56
CA PHE A 564 -3.19 11.76 17.52
C PHE A 564 -4.32 12.77 17.74
N LEU A 565 -5.55 12.32 18.03
CA LEU A 565 -6.72 13.19 18.14
C LEU A 565 -6.90 13.85 19.52
N ALA A 566 -6.10 13.50 20.53
CA ALA A 566 -6.22 14.07 21.86
C ALA A 566 -6.10 15.61 21.92
N PRO A 567 -5.15 16.25 21.18
CA PRO A 567 -5.10 17.72 21.08
C PRO A 567 -6.37 18.33 20.45
N TRP A 568 -6.89 17.69 19.39
CA TRP A 568 -8.09 18.12 18.70
C TRP A 568 -9.34 18.05 19.59
N ARG A 569 -9.46 17.01 20.42
CA ARG A 569 -10.49 16.95 21.45
C ARG A 569 -10.37 18.11 22.42
N THR A 570 -9.18 18.44 22.87
CA THR A 570 -8.95 19.56 23.81
C THR A 570 -9.35 20.90 23.17
N LEU A 571 -8.93 21.16 21.93
CA LEU A 571 -9.35 22.34 21.16
C LEU A 571 -10.87 22.41 21.05
N LEU A 572 -11.51 21.32 20.65
CA LEU A 572 -12.95 21.23 20.44
C LEU A 572 -13.73 21.55 21.73
N LEU A 573 -13.31 21.01 22.86
CA LEU A 573 -13.95 21.29 24.17
C LEU A 573 -13.74 22.73 24.62
N SER A 574 -12.63 23.36 24.27
CA SER A 574 -12.37 24.78 24.57
C SER A 574 -13.26 25.73 23.74
N LEU A 575 -13.60 25.34 22.51
CA LEU A 575 -14.48 26.13 21.62
C LEU A 575 -15.94 26.07 22.02
N LEU A 576 -16.34 24.97 22.66
CA LEU A 576 -17.73 24.72 23.09
C LEU A 576 -17.92 25.12 24.56
N ASP A 577 -17.61 26.36 24.88
CA ASP A 577 -17.81 26.96 26.22
C ASP A 577 -19.27 27.24 26.53
N ALA A 578 -19.54 27.69 27.75
CA ALA A 578 -20.89 27.98 28.21
C ALA A 578 -21.60 29.06 27.37
N GLU A 579 -20.86 29.96 26.73
CA GLU A 579 -21.41 31.00 25.89
C GLU A 579 -21.83 30.46 24.52
N SER A 580 -20.97 29.67 23.89
CA SER A 580 -21.21 29.03 22.58
C SER A 580 -22.31 27.98 22.61
N LEU A 581 -22.64 27.45 23.78
CA LEU A 581 -23.72 26.48 23.98
C LEU A 581 -25.09 27.11 24.21
N ARG A 582 -25.16 28.40 24.56
CA ARG A 582 -26.46 29.10 24.80
C ARG A 582 -27.30 29.14 23.52
N GLY A 583 -28.49 28.56 23.57
CA GLY A 583 -29.38 28.47 22.42
C GLY A 583 -29.03 27.38 21.39
N HIS A 584 -27.98 26.59 21.63
CA HIS A 584 -27.50 25.54 20.74
C HIS A 584 -27.52 24.15 21.40
N PRO A 585 -28.70 23.53 21.60
CA PRO A 585 -28.82 22.25 22.32
C PRO A 585 -28.02 21.11 21.65
N LYS A 586 -27.90 21.09 20.31
CA LYS A 586 -27.10 20.09 19.57
C LYS A 586 -25.61 20.21 19.84
N ARG A 587 -25.07 21.42 19.97
CA ARG A 587 -23.67 21.61 20.39
C ARG A 587 -23.45 21.11 21.82
N ALA A 588 -24.44 21.31 22.72
CA ALA A 588 -24.35 20.78 24.09
C ALA A 588 -24.37 19.26 24.13
N GLU A 589 -25.21 18.59 23.32
CA GLU A 589 -25.19 17.13 23.14
C GLU A 589 -23.84 16.65 22.58
N PHE A 590 -23.38 17.26 21.50
CA PHE A 590 -22.10 16.95 20.86
C PHE A 590 -20.93 17.05 21.87
N ARG A 591 -20.83 18.17 22.61
CA ARG A 591 -19.85 18.37 23.67
C ARG A 591 -19.89 17.23 24.70
N SER A 592 -21.08 16.93 25.22
CA SER A 592 -21.26 15.88 26.23
C SER A 592 -20.78 14.49 25.73
N LEU A 593 -21.00 14.17 24.45
CA LEU A 593 -20.52 12.93 23.84
C LEU A 593 -18.99 12.92 23.69
N VAL A 594 -18.39 14.06 23.31
CA VAL A 594 -16.93 14.21 23.19
C VAL A 594 -16.24 14.15 24.56
N GLU A 595 -16.86 14.69 25.61
CA GLU A 595 -16.35 14.61 26.99
C GLU A 595 -16.22 13.14 27.46
N ARG A 596 -17.14 12.29 27.04
CA ARG A 596 -17.22 10.87 27.41
C ARG A 596 -16.43 9.93 26.51
N TRP A 597 -15.60 10.43 25.56
CA TRP A 597 -14.81 9.54 24.73
C TRP A 597 -13.82 8.71 25.58
N LYS A 598 -13.57 7.47 25.17
CA LYS A 598 -12.67 6.56 25.87
C LYS A 598 -11.19 6.71 25.49
N ALA A 599 -10.84 7.69 24.65
CA ALA A 599 -9.52 7.87 24.06
C ALA A 599 -9.02 6.67 23.22
N GLU A 600 -9.93 5.96 22.60
CA GLU A 600 -9.68 4.78 21.74
C GLU A 600 -10.58 4.82 20.51
N ALA A 601 -10.07 4.30 19.38
CA ALA A 601 -10.83 4.04 18.17
C ALA A 601 -11.60 2.71 18.27
N SER A 602 -12.24 2.47 19.41
CA SER A 602 -13.03 1.26 19.67
C SER A 602 -14.35 1.29 18.91
N VAL A 603 -14.88 0.11 18.54
CA VAL A 603 -16.10 -0.05 17.73
C VAL A 603 -17.29 0.73 18.30
N ASP A 604 -17.45 0.77 19.61
CA ASP A 604 -18.56 1.43 20.31
C ASP A 604 -18.30 2.92 20.61
N SER A 605 -17.14 3.47 20.25
CA SER A 605 -16.76 4.85 20.56
C SER A 605 -17.52 5.86 19.71
N VAL A 606 -18.44 6.59 20.31
CA VAL A 606 -19.11 7.76 19.70
C VAL A 606 -18.19 8.96 19.72
N GLY A 607 -17.60 9.29 20.87
CA GLY A 607 -16.76 10.48 21.03
C GLY A 607 -15.58 10.51 20.05
N TYR A 608 -14.93 9.36 19.80
CA TYR A 608 -13.87 9.26 18.81
C TYR A 608 -14.37 9.64 17.41
N ARG A 609 -15.48 9.07 16.96
CA ARG A 609 -16.08 9.37 15.65
C ARG A 609 -16.41 10.85 15.49
N LEU A 610 -16.92 11.50 16.55
CA LEU A 610 -17.24 12.92 16.51
C LEU A 610 -15.99 13.79 16.34
N VAL A 611 -14.94 13.52 17.13
CA VAL A 611 -13.68 14.27 17.06
C VAL A 611 -13.01 14.04 15.69
N ARG A 612 -13.00 12.80 15.20
CA ARG A 612 -12.43 12.48 13.90
C ARG A 612 -13.16 13.19 12.74
N ALA A 613 -14.47 13.14 12.74
CA ALA A 613 -15.27 13.82 11.71
C ALA A 613 -15.06 15.34 11.72
N TYR A 614 -14.95 15.93 12.91
CA TYR A 614 -14.65 17.36 13.08
C TYR A 614 -13.25 17.70 12.54
N HIS A 615 -12.23 16.89 12.88
CA HIS A 615 -10.87 17.06 12.38
C HIS A 615 -10.84 17.02 10.85
N ASP A 616 -11.34 15.94 10.26
CA ASP A 616 -11.32 15.71 8.81
C ASP A 616 -12.03 16.83 8.05
N ARG A 617 -13.19 17.26 8.55
CA ARG A 617 -13.94 18.38 7.97
C ARG A 617 -13.17 19.70 8.06
N THR A 618 -12.56 19.98 9.20
CA THR A 618 -11.78 21.21 9.41
C THR A 618 -10.57 21.23 8.46
N GLN A 619 -9.83 20.12 8.38
CA GLN A 619 -8.69 19.97 7.47
C GLN A 619 -9.11 20.19 6.01
N GLN A 620 -10.17 19.53 5.59
CA GLN A 620 -10.72 19.65 4.23
C GLN A 620 -11.14 21.10 3.90
N SER A 621 -11.86 21.76 4.83
CA SER A 621 -12.34 23.12 4.62
C SER A 621 -11.19 24.11 4.49
N VAL A 622 -10.16 24.00 5.35
CA VAL A 622 -8.96 24.84 5.29
C VAL A 622 -8.19 24.57 3.98
N TRP A 623 -7.94 23.31 3.64
CA TRP A 623 -7.22 22.94 2.44
C TRP A 623 -7.87 23.50 1.17
N GLN A 624 -9.15 23.28 1.00
CA GLN A 624 -9.89 23.79 -0.14
C GLN A 624 -9.92 25.33 -0.21
N THR A 625 -9.96 25.98 0.94
CA THR A 625 -9.89 27.44 1.01
C THR A 625 -8.54 27.95 0.52
N LEU A 626 -7.45 27.30 0.88
CA LEU A 626 -6.10 27.65 0.41
C LEU A 626 -5.93 27.36 -1.09
N LEU A 627 -6.40 26.21 -1.60
CA LEU A 627 -6.33 25.89 -3.03
C LEU A 627 -7.12 26.90 -3.87
N ARG A 628 -8.30 27.31 -3.43
CA ARG A 628 -9.09 28.35 -4.10
C ARG A 628 -8.38 29.68 -4.13
N ALA A 629 -7.73 30.09 -3.05
CA ALA A 629 -6.95 31.32 -3.01
C ALA A 629 -5.77 31.31 -4.00
N LEU A 630 -5.27 30.11 -4.34
CA LEU A 630 -4.25 29.89 -5.36
C LEU A 630 -4.84 29.67 -6.76
N GLU A 631 -6.15 29.82 -6.94
CA GLU A 631 -6.87 29.56 -8.19
C GLU A 631 -6.64 28.14 -8.73
N LEU A 632 -6.50 27.16 -7.83
CA LEU A 632 -6.39 25.75 -8.14
C LEU A 632 -7.75 25.06 -8.00
N HIS A 633 -7.97 24.03 -8.81
CA HIS A 633 -9.20 23.25 -8.75
C HIS A 633 -9.32 22.51 -7.41
N THR A 634 -10.56 22.41 -6.91
CA THR A 634 -10.84 21.77 -5.61
C THR A 634 -11.08 20.26 -5.70
N ASP A 635 -11.02 19.70 -6.90
CA ASP A 635 -11.06 18.24 -7.17
C ASP A 635 -9.69 17.57 -7.06
N HIS A 636 -8.66 18.34 -6.71
CA HIS A 636 -7.33 17.82 -6.43
C HIS A 636 -7.30 16.81 -5.26
N PRO A 637 -6.25 15.98 -5.17
CA PRO A 637 -6.06 15.04 -4.08
C PRO A 637 -6.21 15.67 -2.70
N ALA A 638 -6.53 14.85 -1.72
CA ALA A 638 -6.50 15.24 -0.31
C ALA A 638 -5.16 15.93 0.05
N PRO A 639 -5.13 16.79 1.08
CA PRO A 639 -3.89 17.41 1.52
C PRO A 639 -2.83 16.34 1.82
N PRO A 640 -1.53 16.63 1.64
CA PRO A 640 -0.47 15.76 2.10
C PRO A 640 -0.60 15.57 3.61
N GLU A 641 -0.25 14.39 4.12
CA GLU A 641 -0.43 14.09 5.54
C GLU A 641 0.34 15.05 6.45
N GLN A 642 1.51 15.52 6.00
CA GLN A 642 2.31 16.52 6.71
C GLN A 642 1.61 17.88 6.89
N PHE A 643 0.56 18.17 6.11
CA PHE A 643 -0.23 19.39 6.24
C PHE A 643 -0.92 19.50 7.61
N GLU A 644 -1.01 18.43 8.37
CA GLU A 644 -1.48 18.46 9.76
C GLU A 644 -0.71 19.47 10.62
N GLY A 645 0.60 19.59 10.47
CA GLY A 645 1.40 20.58 11.18
C GLY A 645 0.96 22.03 10.87
N PRO A 646 0.94 22.45 9.61
CA PRO A 646 0.35 23.73 9.18
C PRO A 646 -1.09 23.95 9.63
N LEU A 647 -1.95 22.94 9.48
CA LEU A 647 -3.35 23.01 9.93
C LEU A 647 -3.43 23.31 11.42
N TRP A 648 -2.68 22.56 12.25
CA TRP A 648 -2.64 22.80 13.69
C TRP A 648 -2.16 24.20 14.04
N GLN A 649 -1.17 24.71 13.30
CA GLN A 649 -0.65 26.06 13.48
C GLN A 649 -1.71 27.13 13.11
N LEU A 650 -2.45 26.92 12.01
CA LEU A 650 -3.54 27.83 11.63
C LEU A 650 -4.66 27.90 12.67
N VAL A 651 -5.11 26.75 13.18
CA VAL A 651 -6.22 26.73 14.16
C VAL A 651 -5.80 27.25 15.55
N THR A 652 -4.51 27.25 15.86
CA THR A 652 -3.97 27.74 17.13
C THR A 652 -3.50 29.21 17.06
N ALA A 653 -2.78 29.61 16.02
CA ALA A 653 -2.29 30.98 15.83
C ALA A 653 -3.33 31.93 15.24
N GLN A 654 -4.33 31.37 14.56
CA GLN A 654 -5.51 32.06 14.05
C GLN A 654 -5.20 33.27 13.13
N PRO A 655 -4.32 33.16 12.11
CA PRO A 655 -3.98 34.28 11.23
C PRO A 655 -5.20 34.66 10.36
N LEU A 656 -5.70 35.87 10.55
CA LEU A 656 -6.95 36.31 9.92
C LEU A 656 -6.88 36.33 8.38
N HIS A 657 -5.72 36.62 7.80
CA HIS A 657 -5.55 36.68 6.34
C HIS A 657 -5.62 35.33 5.65
N LEU A 658 -5.51 34.21 6.40
CA LEU A 658 -5.67 32.83 5.89
C LEU A 658 -7.03 32.21 6.23
N LEU A 659 -7.97 33.01 6.72
CA LEU A 659 -9.35 32.61 6.99
C LEU A 659 -10.29 33.11 5.89
N SER A 660 -11.23 32.27 5.44
CA SER A 660 -12.28 32.69 4.49
C SER A 660 -13.02 33.91 4.96
N GLN A 661 -13.36 34.82 4.03
CA GLN A 661 -14.15 36.03 4.31
C GLN A 661 -15.56 35.75 4.86
N GLU A 662 -16.08 34.55 4.65
CA GLU A 662 -17.38 34.09 5.17
C GLU A 662 -17.43 34.13 6.70
N TYR A 663 -16.24 34.10 7.35
CA TYR A 663 -16.14 34.06 8.81
C TYR A 663 -15.43 35.32 9.33
N PRO A 664 -15.96 35.96 10.40
CA PRO A 664 -15.34 37.13 11.00
C PRO A 664 -14.02 36.80 11.71
N ASN A 665 -13.91 35.60 12.26
CA ASN A 665 -12.75 35.14 13.01
C ASN A 665 -12.67 33.59 13.02
N TRP A 666 -11.52 33.03 13.43
CA TRP A 666 -11.29 31.59 13.52
C TRP A 666 -12.23 30.87 14.48
N PRO A 667 -12.55 31.41 15.70
CA PRO A 667 -13.50 30.74 16.57
C PRO A 667 -14.87 30.52 15.91
N GLU A 668 -15.39 31.49 15.15
CA GLU A 668 -16.66 31.36 14.42
C GLU A 668 -16.56 30.30 13.31
N PHE A 669 -15.47 30.30 12.55
CA PHE A 669 -15.20 29.25 11.57
C PHE A 669 -15.18 27.86 12.22
N LEU A 670 -14.42 27.69 13.30
CA LEU A 670 -14.27 26.40 13.97
C LEU A 670 -15.59 25.91 14.57
N ARG A 671 -16.42 26.83 15.13
CA ARG A 671 -17.79 26.51 15.60
C ARG A 671 -18.71 26.13 14.43
N ALA A 672 -18.59 26.80 13.29
CA ALA A 672 -19.34 26.43 12.09
C ALA A 672 -18.96 25.01 11.59
N GLN A 673 -17.67 24.62 11.72
CA GLN A 673 -17.28 23.24 11.42
C GLN A 673 -17.93 22.23 12.39
N VAL A 674 -18.13 22.58 13.67
CA VAL A 674 -18.89 21.74 14.61
C VAL A 674 -20.34 21.57 14.14
N ASP A 675 -21.02 22.66 13.81
CA ASP A 675 -22.42 22.58 13.36
C ASP A 675 -22.57 21.77 12.07
N ALA A 676 -21.66 21.97 11.13
CA ALA A 676 -21.64 21.22 9.89
C ALA A 676 -21.35 19.71 10.12
N THR A 677 -20.44 19.38 11.05
CA THR A 677 -20.16 17.99 11.46
C THR A 677 -21.39 17.35 12.09
N ILE A 678 -22.10 18.07 12.95
CA ILE A 678 -23.36 17.61 13.55
C ILE A 678 -24.37 17.28 12.46
N GLY A 679 -24.59 18.20 11.50
CA GLY A 679 -25.54 18.00 10.41
C GLY A 679 -25.20 16.79 9.53
N GLU A 680 -23.92 16.58 9.22
CA GLU A 680 -23.46 15.43 8.44
C GLU A 680 -23.67 14.10 9.19
N LEU A 681 -23.31 14.07 10.46
CA LEU A 681 -23.45 12.87 11.28
C LEU A 681 -24.92 12.52 11.53
N GLU A 682 -25.79 13.50 11.76
CA GLU A 682 -27.24 13.26 11.90
C GLU A 682 -27.86 12.73 10.61
N SER A 683 -27.38 13.16 9.44
CA SER A 683 -27.84 12.63 8.15
C SER A 683 -27.50 11.14 7.98
N SER A 684 -26.41 10.68 8.57
CA SER A 684 -25.94 9.29 8.46
C SER A 684 -26.41 8.38 9.59
N CYS A 685 -26.51 8.90 10.83
CA CYS A 685 -26.76 8.10 12.04
C CYS A 685 -28.15 8.33 12.65
N VAL A 686 -28.91 9.34 12.20
CA VAL A 686 -30.19 9.80 12.78
C VAL A 686 -30.03 10.47 14.17
N LEU A 687 -29.26 9.88 15.07
CA LEU A 687 -28.94 10.41 16.41
C LEU A 687 -27.43 10.39 16.64
N LEU A 688 -26.86 11.49 17.11
CA LEU A 688 -25.42 11.59 17.39
C LEU A 688 -24.94 10.49 18.37
N ALA A 689 -25.73 10.18 19.39
CA ALA A 689 -25.41 9.15 20.37
C ALA A 689 -25.32 7.72 19.78
N ARG A 690 -25.77 7.51 18.55
CA ARG A 690 -25.67 6.22 17.81
C ARG A 690 -24.57 6.24 16.75
N CYS A 691 -23.89 7.36 16.55
CA CYS A 691 -22.77 7.46 15.64
C CYS A 691 -21.53 6.79 16.23
N THR A 692 -21.50 5.48 16.32
CA THR A 692 -20.33 4.74 16.79
C THR A 692 -19.23 4.71 15.74
N TRP A 693 -17.98 4.58 16.15
CA TRP A 693 -16.84 4.45 15.25
C TRP A 693 -16.98 3.22 14.33
N GLY A 694 -17.30 2.06 14.90
CA GLY A 694 -17.48 0.82 14.14
C GLY A 694 -18.58 0.88 13.08
N ALA A 695 -19.61 1.72 13.26
CA ALA A 695 -20.63 1.90 12.23
C ALA A 695 -20.08 2.64 10.98
N ARG A 696 -18.99 3.41 11.12
CA ARG A 696 -18.22 3.99 10.00
C ARG A 696 -17.23 2.97 9.44
N GLU A 697 -16.48 2.30 10.31
CA GLU A 697 -15.38 1.40 9.97
C GLU A 697 -15.90 -0.04 9.78
N VAL A 698 -16.79 -0.22 8.82
CA VAL A 698 -17.28 -1.54 8.40
C VAL A 698 -16.37 -2.09 7.32
N VAL A 699 -15.56 -3.08 7.68
CA VAL A 699 -14.68 -3.77 6.73
C VAL A 699 -15.48 -4.65 5.77
N ARG A 700 -15.17 -4.52 4.48
CA ARG A 700 -15.81 -5.22 3.38
C ARG A 700 -14.79 -5.85 2.46
N VAL A 701 -14.27 -6.99 2.89
CA VAL A 701 -13.30 -7.77 2.09
C VAL A 701 -14.04 -8.50 0.99
N ARG A 702 -13.97 -7.96 -0.21
CA ARG A 702 -14.80 -8.39 -1.34
C ARG A 702 -13.99 -9.08 -2.43
N HIS A 703 -14.64 -10.03 -3.10
CA HIS A 703 -14.11 -10.63 -4.32
C HIS A 703 -14.26 -9.64 -5.50
N PRO A 704 -13.29 -9.53 -6.42
CA PRO A 704 -13.38 -8.61 -7.56
C PRO A 704 -14.67 -8.73 -8.38
N LEU A 705 -15.20 -9.94 -8.55
CA LEU A 705 -16.42 -10.19 -9.33
C LEU A 705 -17.71 -9.87 -8.56
N SER A 706 -17.71 -9.76 -7.25
CA SER A 706 -18.96 -9.50 -6.49
C SER A 706 -19.53 -8.10 -6.75
N ARG A 707 -18.69 -7.12 -7.16
CA ARG A 707 -19.17 -5.79 -7.59
C ARG A 707 -20.02 -5.86 -8.86
N ALA A 708 -19.61 -6.72 -9.79
CA ALA A 708 -20.33 -6.91 -11.06
C ALA A 708 -21.53 -7.89 -10.91
N LEU A 709 -21.47 -8.79 -9.94
CA LEU A 709 -22.45 -9.85 -9.69
C LEU A 709 -22.88 -9.86 -8.21
N PRO A 710 -23.64 -8.84 -7.74
CA PRO A 710 -23.96 -8.66 -6.31
C PRO A 710 -24.71 -9.84 -5.67
N TRP A 711 -25.43 -10.64 -6.46
CA TRP A 711 -26.11 -11.84 -5.99
C TRP A 711 -25.17 -12.98 -5.57
N LEU A 712 -23.88 -12.92 -5.96
CA LEU A 712 -22.84 -13.83 -5.51
C LEU A 712 -22.12 -13.36 -4.23
N SER A 713 -22.36 -12.16 -3.75
CA SER A 713 -21.59 -11.58 -2.63
C SER A 713 -21.66 -12.44 -1.37
N SER A 714 -22.80 -13.05 -1.04
CA SER A 714 -22.92 -13.95 0.12
C SER A 714 -22.02 -15.19 0.05
N LEU A 715 -21.70 -15.66 -1.17
CA LEU A 715 -20.79 -16.77 -1.41
C LEU A 715 -19.33 -16.32 -1.48
N LEU A 716 -19.08 -15.19 -2.15
CA LEU A 716 -17.74 -14.74 -2.52
C LEU A 716 -17.08 -13.82 -1.49
N ASP A 717 -17.84 -12.95 -0.82
CA ASP A 717 -17.28 -11.96 0.07
C ASP A 717 -17.06 -12.54 1.48
N MET A 718 -16.14 -11.95 2.22
CA MET A 718 -16.00 -12.20 3.64
C MET A 718 -17.15 -11.55 4.40
N PRO A 719 -17.52 -12.04 5.59
CA PRO A 719 -18.48 -11.37 6.46
C PRO A 719 -18.07 -9.91 6.71
N GLU A 720 -19.02 -8.98 6.59
CA GLU A 720 -18.80 -7.59 6.97
C GLU A 720 -18.65 -7.49 8.48
N LEU A 721 -17.61 -6.80 8.95
CA LEU A 721 -17.30 -6.67 10.37
C LEU A 721 -17.00 -5.21 10.70
N GLN A 722 -17.44 -4.77 11.87
CA GLN A 722 -16.98 -3.52 12.46
C GLN A 722 -15.65 -3.79 13.17
N LEU A 723 -14.60 -3.07 12.82
CA LEU A 723 -13.28 -3.23 13.41
C LEU A 723 -12.85 -1.94 14.11
N PRO A 724 -12.10 -2.04 15.22
CA PRO A 724 -11.44 -0.91 15.85
C PRO A 724 -10.16 -0.53 15.08
N GLY A 725 -9.66 0.67 15.35
CA GLY A 725 -8.46 1.22 14.73
C GLY A 725 -8.77 2.36 13.76
N ASP A 726 -7.73 3.06 13.34
CA ASP A 726 -7.76 4.17 12.38
C ASP A 726 -6.38 4.28 11.70
N HIS A 727 -6.21 5.14 10.71
CA HIS A 727 -4.95 5.27 9.97
C HIS A 727 -3.81 5.97 10.73
N ASP A 728 -4.10 6.76 11.78
CA ASP A 728 -3.09 7.50 12.56
C ASP A 728 -2.63 6.78 13.85
N MET A 729 -2.89 5.49 13.98
CA MET A 729 -2.50 4.66 15.11
C MET A 729 -1.95 3.30 14.65
N PRO A 730 -1.20 2.54 15.48
CA PRO A 730 -0.62 1.26 15.07
C PRO A 730 -1.63 0.25 14.52
N ARG A 731 -2.82 0.15 15.13
CA ARG A 731 -3.91 -0.68 14.61
C ARG A 731 -4.59 0.01 13.43
N VAL A 732 -4.02 -0.16 12.24
CA VAL A 732 -4.56 0.49 11.05
C VAL A 732 -5.80 -0.22 10.54
N GLN A 733 -6.88 0.54 10.45
CA GLN A 733 -8.10 0.26 9.71
C GLN A 733 -8.58 1.57 9.11
N ASP A 734 -8.73 1.65 7.79
CA ASP A 734 -9.16 2.90 7.13
C ASP A 734 -10.23 2.59 6.10
N GLY A 735 -11.45 2.94 6.46
CA GLY A 735 -12.63 2.67 5.65
C GLY A 735 -12.92 1.19 5.43
N ALA A 736 -13.61 0.89 4.34
CA ALA A 736 -14.17 -0.44 4.13
C ALA A 736 -13.18 -1.50 3.60
N VAL A 737 -12.08 -1.07 2.99
CA VAL A 737 -11.24 -1.96 2.16
C VAL A 737 -9.74 -1.79 2.38
N PHE A 738 -9.30 -1.11 3.43
CA PHE A 738 -7.89 -0.86 3.69
C PHE A 738 -7.53 -1.18 5.15
N GLY A 739 -6.39 -1.84 5.38
CA GLY A 739 -5.93 -2.23 6.71
C GLY A 739 -4.77 -3.22 6.65
N ALA A 740 -4.46 -3.87 7.77
CA ALA A 740 -3.38 -4.86 7.85
C ALA A 740 -3.67 -6.04 6.91
N SER A 741 -2.97 -6.10 5.78
CA SER A 741 -3.10 -7.17 4.78
C SER A 741 -2.37 -8.46 5.18
N GLU A 742 -1.46 -8.37 6.11
CA GLU A 742 -0.87 -9.42 6.93
C GLU A 742 -0.47 -8.83 8.28
N ARG A 743 -0.16 -9.69 9.25
CA ARG A 743 0.41 -9.31 10.55
C ARG A 743 1.24 -10.47 11.06
N PHE A 744 2.53 -10.22 11.33
CA PHE A 744 3.37 -11.23 11.95
C PHE A 744 4.34 -10.64 12.99
N ALA A 745 4.84 -11.52 13.89
CA ALA A 745 6.08 -11.29 14.61
C ALA A 745 6.84 -12.61 14.76
N VAL A 746 8.17 -12.53 14.57
CA VAL A 746 9.04 -13.70 14.59
C VAL A 746 10.46 -13.35 15.05
N SER A 747 11.10 -14.28 15.74
CA SER A 747 12.53 -14.28 16.01
C SER A 747 13.19 -15.34 15.13
N PRO A 748 14.26 -15.01 14.38
CA PRO A 748 15.00 -16.00 13.58
C PRO A 748 15.53 -17.13 14.45
N GLY A 749 15.38 -18.38 13.99
CA GLY A 749 15.74 -19.59 14.75
C GLY A 749 14.73 -19.97 15.86
N ARG A 750 13.64 -19.20 16.02
CA ARG A 750 12.55 -19.42 16.98
C ARG A 750 11.17 -19.27 16.34
N GLU A 751 11.03 -19.61 15.08
CA GLU A 751 9.83 -19.40 14.27
C GLU A 751 8.58 -20.08 14.87
N SER A 752 8.74 -21.16 15.64
CA SER A 752 7.63 -21.83 16.34
C SER A 752 6.97 -20.98 17.43
N GLU A 753 7.65 -19.93 17.90
CA GLU A 753 7.12 -18.99 18.89
C GLU A 753 6.41 -17.78 18.25
N GLY A 754 6.59 -17.62 16.94
CA GLY A 754 6.02 -16.53 16.15
C GLY A 754 4.56 -16.73 15.74
N TYR A 755 3.98 -15.69 15.18
CA TYR A 755 2.63 -15.74 14.58
C TYR A 755 2.61 -15.07 13.21
N LEU A 756 1.64 -15.49 12.36
CA LEU A 756 1.32 -14.86 11.09
C LEU A 756 -0.17 -14.98 10.79
N THR A 757 -0.83 -13.85 10.51
CA THR A 757 -2.25 -13.79 10.14
C THR A 757 -2.44 -13.00 8.85
N ILE A 758 -3.41 -13.40 8.03
CA ILE A 758 -3.85 -12.71 6.82
C ILE A 758 -5.39 -12.58 6.81
N PRO A 759 -5.97 -11.56 6.14
CA PRO A 759 -7.40 -11.30 6.15
C PRO A 759 -8.21 -12.24 5.25
N GLY A 760 -7.98 -13.53 5.33
CA GLY A 760 -8.63 -14.56 4.53
C GLY A 760 -7.86 -15.87 4.55
N GLY A 761 -8.17 -16.77 3.62
CA GLY A 761 -7.54 -18.08 3.53
C GLY A 761 -6.63 -18.24 2.32
N GLN A 762 -6.02 -19.42 2.19
CA GLN A 762 -5.05 -19.71 1.14
C GLN A 762 -5.71 -19.89 -0.24
N SER A 763 -6.92 -20.45 -0.28
CA SER A 763 -7.61 -20.72 -1.54
C SER A 763 -8.42 -19.52 -2.04
N GLY A 764 -8.39 -19.28 -3.37
CA GLY A 764 -9.29 -18.35 -4.07
C GLY A 764 -10.64 -18.97 -4.47
N HIS A 765 -10.87 -20.23 -4.12
CA HIS A 765 -12.07 -20.95 -4.53
C HIS A 765 -13.13 -20.98 -3.41
N PRO A 766 -14.35 -20.45 -3.61
CA PRO A 766 -15.35 -20.29 -2.54
C PRO A 766 -15.88 -21.61 -1.95
N LEU A 767 -15.72 -22.75 -2.65
CA LEU A 767 -16.07 -24.08 -2.12
C LEU A 767 -14.93 -24.74 -1.35
N SER A 768 -13.73 -24.14 -1.34
CA SER A 768 -12.62 -24.66 -0.56
C SER A 768 -12.81 -24.38 0.93
N PRO A 769 -12.51 -25.34 1.83
CA PRO A 769 -12.49 -25.07 3.26
C PRO A 769 -11.45 -24.00 3.65
N TYR A 770 -10.44 -23.79 2.81
CA TYR A 770 -9.38 -22.83 2.99
C TYR A 770 -9.67 -21.42 2.44
N TYR A 771 -10.88 -21.16 1.94
CA TYR A 771 -11.26 -19.86 1.39
C TYR A 771 -11.33 -18.75 2.45
N ARG A 772 -11.96 -19.08 3.59
CA ARG A 772 -12.19 -18.15 4.71
C ARG A 772 -11.32 -18.47 5.95
N ALA A 773 -10.39 -19.40 5.82
CA ALA A 773 -9.57 -19.84 6.93
C ALA A 773 -8.68 -18.68 7.44
N GLY A 774 -8.74 -18.38 8.76
CA GLY A 774 -7.95 -17.29 9.34
C GLY A 774 -8.62 -15.91 9.39
N TYR A 775 -9.66 -15.64 8.59
CA TYR A 775 -10.30 -14.33 8.54
C TYR A 775 -10.79 -13.82 9.90
N MET A 776 -11.46 -14.67 10.68
CA MET A 776 -11.98 -14.28 11.99
C MET A 776 -10.88 -14.09 13.02
N ALA A 777 -9.81 -14.88 12.98
CA ALA A 777 -8.65 -14.70 13.85
C ALA A 777 -7.96 -13.36 13.56
N TRP A 778 -7.74 -13.05 12.28
CA TRP A 778 -7.22 -11.74 11.84
C TRP A 778 -8.09 -10.58 12.35
N ALA A 779 -9.39 -10.66 12.16
CA ALA A 779 -10.34 -9.60 12.53
C ALA A 779 -10.36 -9.35 14.05
N ARG A 780 -10.25 -10.41 14.84
CA ARG A 780 -10.23 -10.34 16.32
C ARG A 780 -8.85 -10.00 16.89
N GLY A 781 -7.80 -9.94 16.04
CA GLY A 781 -6.43 -9.76 16.51
C GLY A 781 -5.88 -10.98 17.25
N GLU A 782 -6.37 -12.18 16.92
CA GLU A 782 -5.88 -13.45 17.46
C GLU A 782 -4.63 -13.90 16.70
N THR A 783 -3.74 -14.64 17.37
CA THR A 783 -2.55 -15.21 16.75
C THR A 783 -2.84 -16.53 16.04
N LEU A 784 -2.20 -16.74 14.89
CA LEU A 784 -2.09 -18.03 14.24
C LEU A 784 -0.60 -18.38 14.13
N PRO A 785 -0.19 -19.66 14.25
CA PRO A 785 1.22 -20.02 14.19
C PRO A 785 1.93 -19.49 12.95
N PHE A 786 3.15 -19.00 13.12
CA PHE A 786 4.02 -18.56 12.03
C PHE A 786 4.44 -19.75 11.15
N LEU A 787 4.84 -20.86 11.74
CA LEU A 787 5.09 -22.10 11.01
C LEU A 787 3.78 -22.83 10.68
N PRO A 788 3.61 -23.40 9.48
CA PRO A 788 2.52 -24.30 9.21
C PRO A 788 2.49 -25.46 10.21
N GLY A 789 1.28 -25.82 10.64
CA GLY A 789 1.07 -26.99 11.50
C GLY A 789 1.31 -28.32 10.76
N PRO A 790 1.18 -29.45 11.46
CA PRO A 790 1.18 -30.76 10.82
C PRO A 790 0.01 -30.88 9.85
N PRO A 791 0.14 -31.75 8.83
CA PRO A 791 -0.92 -32.03 7.86
C PRO A 791 -2.20 -32.52 8.48
#